data_b1ffbc75e320f25fb441608675632ab5
#
_entry.id   b1ffbc75e320f25fb441608675632ab5
#
_cell.length_a   1.000
_cell.length_b   1.000
_cell.length_c   1.000
_cell.angle_alpha   90.00
_cell.angle_beta   90.00
_cell.angle_gamma   90.00
#
_symmetry.space_group_name_H-M   'P 1'
#
loop_
_entity.id
_entity.type
_entity.pdbx_description
1 polymer ?
#
loop_
_entity_poly.entity_id
_entity_poly.type
_entity_poly.pdbx_seq_one_letter_code
_entity_poly.pdbx_strand_id
1 'polypeptide(L)'
;MFLLYTVDIFFVNLSKFFSSMQNKNKQLLYTINSPSDLRKLPKKKLPQLCDELRQFIIEELSTNPGHLGSSLGAIELTVALHFVYDTPNDLLVWDVGHQAYGHKILTGRRDVFHSNRKYKGISGFPNPSESEYDTFTAGHASNSISAALGMAVAALQNKEYDKKVVAIIGDGSMSGGLAFEGLNNAASVPNNLMIILNDNHMAIDPVNSGINQYLLDITTSKTYNRIRYELYRALRKLGIINEAGKAKLQRILNSLKATLTHQSNIFEGMNIRYFGPVDGHDVKGLVRILEDIKDFKGPKVIHLITKKGKGYKFAEEFTTVFHAPGKFNKETGERIDVKSGENTPPVFQDVFGSTLLELAKVNSKIVGVTPAMPTGCSMNIMAEELPNRCFDVGIAEGHAVTFSGGLAKQGLIPFCNIYSSFLQRAYDNIIHDLAIQNLPVVLCIDRAGIVGSDGATHHGAFDIAYLRCIPNVIIASPYNESELRNLMFTAQLKNNGVFAIRYPRGVGYQYDWQQAMSELTIGTGRCLKEGEKLAVLSLGPIGNTVEEALKTIDDVAHYDMRFVKPLDKKLLDVIAKKYTKIITIEDGAIKGGFGSAVLEFMAEHNYCREICCLGIPDRFIEQGSPHELYTEIGLDVVGIKNTIAKILKA
;
A
#
# COMPACT_ATOMS: atom_id res chain seq x y z
N MET A 1 17.99 51.29 -6.14
CA MET A 1 18.66 50.07 -6.58
C MET A 1 17.84 48.79 -6.27
N PHE A 2 17.22 48.65 -5.10
CA PHE A 2 16.36 47.50 -4.73
C PHE A 2 15.07 47.33 -5.57
N LEU A 3 14.43 48.43 -5.98
CA LEU A 3 13.21 48.38 -6.79
C LEU A 3 13.45 47.91 -8.25
N LEU A 4 14.59 48.17 -8.83
CA LEU A 4 14.94 47.71 -10.18
C LEU A 4 15.19 46.18 -10.21
N TYR A 5 15.80 45.63 -9.16
CA TYR A 5 16.05 44.19 -9.07
C TYR A 5 14.76 43.35 -8.90
N THR A 6 13.76 43.87 -8.20
CA THR A 6 12.46 43.20 -8.02
C THR A 6 11.61 43.23 -9.29
N VAL A 7 11.72 44.28 -10.08
CA VAL A 7 11.01 44.43 -11.37
C VAL A 7 11.60 43.46 -12.41
N ASP A 8 12.93 43.34 -12.48
CA ASP A 8 13.59 42.41 -13.41
C ASP A 8 13.28 40.95 -13.09
N ILE A 9 13.26 40.57 -11.83
CA ILE A 9 12.88 39.22 -11.39
C ILE A 9 11.41 38.93 -11.74
N PHE A 10 10.53 39.92 -11.58
CA PHE A 10 9.11 39.79 -11.93
C PHE A 10 8.92 39.62 -13.45
N PHE A 11 9.60 40.41 -14.28
CA PHE A 11 9.53 40.30 -15.74
C PHE A 11 10.18 39.00 -16.26
N VAL A 12 11.29 38.55 -15.67
CA VAL A 12 11.91 37.25 -16.01
C VAL A 12 10.99 36.10 -15.64
N ASN A 13 10.34 36.15 -14.49
CA ASN A 13 9.36 35.14 -14.08
C ASN A 13 8.10 35.20 -14.95
N LEU A 14 7.62 36.38 -15.31
CA LEU A 14 6.48 36.56 -16.22
C LEU A 14 6.80 36.05 -17.63
N SER A 15 7.97 36.35 -18.17
CA SER A 15 8.42 35.85 -19.48
C SER A 15 8.59 34.32 -19.50
N LYS A 16 9.15 33.74 -18.43
CA LYS A 16 9.21 32.29 -18.25
C LYS A 16 7.82 31.66 -18.14
N PHE A 17 6.90 32.31 -17.44
CA PHE A 17 5.51 31.88 -17.32
C PHE A 17 4.79 31.89 -18.67
N PHE A 18 4.88 32.98 -19.44
CA PHE A 18 4.29 33.07 -20.78
C PHE A 18 4.95 32.13 -21.80
N SER A 19 6.27 31.95 -21.73
CA SER A 19 7.01 31.00 -22.55
C SER A 19 6.59 29.55 -22.21
N SER A 20 6.39 29.22 -20.93
CA SER A 20 5.91 27.91 -20.50
C SER A 20 4.46 27.65 -20.93
N MET A 21 3.59 28.65 -20.85
CA MET A 21 2.21 28.57 -21.37
C MET A 21 2.14 28.39 -22.89
N GLN A 22 2.98 29.10 -23.66
CA GLN A 22 3.06 28.94 -25.11
C GLN A 22 3.62 27.55 -25.51
N ASN A 23 4.56 26.99 -24.74
CA ASN A 23 5.06 25.64 -24.95
C ASN A 23 4.02 24.57 -24.59
N LYS A 24 3.25 24.74 -23.51
CA LYS A 24 2.15 23.85 -23.15
C LYS A 24 1.11 23.73 -24.26
N ASN A 25 0.70 24.85 -24.87
CA ASN A 25 -0.27 24.87 -25.97
C ASN A 25 0.21 24.17 -27.25
N LYS A 26 1.50 23.84 -27.37
CA LYS A 26 2.07 23.09 -28.49
C LYS A 26 2.21 21.59 -28.24
N GLN A 27 2.06 21.15 -26.99
CA GLN A 27 2.21 19.74 -26.63
C GLN A 27 0.92 18.97 -26.89
N LEU A 28 1.06 17.76 -27.41
CA LEU A 28 -0.05 16.87 -27.77
C LEU A 28 -0.87 16.46 -26.52
N LEU A 29 -0.22 16.25 -25.38
CA LEU A 29 -0.86 15.88 -24.12
C LEU A 29 -1.96 16.88 -23.71
N TYR A 30 -1.76 18.18 -23.96
CA TYR A 30 -2.76 19.21 -23.60
C TYR A 30 -3.99 19.23 -24.53
N THR A 31 -3.96 18.50 -25.64
CA THR A 31 -5.13 18.28 -26.50
C THR A 31 -5.99 17.09 -26.07
N ILE A 32 -5.52 16.29 -25.08
CA ILE A 32 -6.21 15.10 -24.59
C ILE A 32 -6.89 15.43 -23.26
N ASN A 33 -8.21 15.58 -23.28
CA ASN A 33 -9.01 15.78 -22.09
C ASN A 33 -9.75 14.51 -21.65
N SER A 34 -9.86 13.53 -22.56
CA SER A 34 -10.50 12.24 -22.30
C SER A 34 -9.91 11.15 -23.20
N PRO A 35 -10.12 9.88 -22.89
CA PRO A 35 -9.75 8.77 -23.77
C PRO A 35 -10.35 8.86 -25.16
N SER A 36 -11.51 9.51 -25.33
CA SER A 36 -12.12 9.71 -26.65
C SER A 36 -11.28 10.63 -27.54
N ASP A 37 -10.56 11.60 -26.99
CA ASP A 37 -9.64 12.44 -27.74
C ASP A 37 -8.38 11.68 -28.13
N LEU A 38 -7.86 10.84 -27.21
CA LEU A 38 -6.74 9.96 -27.48
C LEU A 38 -7.02 9.01 -28.67
N ARG A 39 -8.22 8.42 -28.73
CA ARG A 39 -8.60 7.50 -29.83
C ARG A 39 -8.69 8.18 -31.20
N LYS A 40 -8.83 9.52 -31.25
CA LYS A 40 -8.80 10.29 -32.52
C LYS A 40 -7.38 10.49 -33.05
N LEU A 41 -6.34 10.24 -32.25
CA LEU A 41 -4.97 10.45 -32.69
C LEU A 41 -4.53 9.40 -33.72
N PRO A 42 -3.71 9.79 -34.72
CA PRO A 42 -3.08 8.82 -35.58
C PRO A 42 -2.02 8.01 -34.78
N LYS A 43 -1.96 6.70 -34.99
CA LYS A 43 -1.04 5.77 -34.26
C LYS A 43 0.43 6.23 -34.27
N LYS A 44 0.87 6.95 -35.34
CA LYS A 44 2.23 7.51 -35.41
C LYS A 44 2.55 8.55 -34.34
N LYS A 45 1.52 9.17 -33.72
CA LYS A 45 1.65 10.20 -32.68
C LYS A 45 1.71 9.62 -31.26
N LEU A 46 1.37 8.36 -31.06
CA LEU A 46 1.34 7.72 -29.73
C LEU A 46 2.71 7.75 -29.01
N PRO A 47 3.86 7.50 -29.68
CA PRO A 47 5.15 7.63 -29.00
C PRO A 47 5.41 9.04 -28.47
N GLN A 48 5.07 10.08 -29.24
CA GLN A 48 5.19 11.47 -28.80
C GLN A 48 4.33 11.73 -27.56
N LEU A 49 3.10 11.23 -27.53
CA LEU A 49 2.22 11.35 -26.36
C LEU A 49 2.81 10.63 -25.13
N CYS A 50 3.39 9.44 -25.31
CA CYS A 50 4.06 8.71 -24.22
C CYS A 50 5.22 9.54 -23.64
N ASP A 51 6.04 10.17 -24.48
CA ASP A 51 7.16 10.99 -24.02
C ASP A 51 6.68 12.24 -23.28
N GLU A 52 5.67 12.93 -23.80
CA GLU A 52 5.09 14.12 -23.14
C GLU A 52 4.44 13.75 -21.80
N LEU A 53 3.71 12.64 -21.71
CA LEU A 53 3.11 12.14 -20.48
C LEU A 53 4.18 11.77 -19.44
N ARG A 54 5.28 11.16 -19.87
CA ARG A 54 6.43 10.83 -19.01
C ARG A 54 7.05 12.08 -18.42
N GLN A 55 7.33 13.09 -19.25
CA GLN A 55 7.91 14.34 -18.78
C GLN A 55 6.97 15.06 -17.81
N PHE A 56 5.67 15.10 -18.09
CA PHE A 56 4.68 15.67 -17.19
C PHE A 56 4.70 14.99 -15.81
N ILE A 57 4.72 13.65 -15.77
CA ILE A 57 4.76 12.90 -14.50
C ILE A 57 6.06 13.19 -13.73
N ILE A 58 7.21 13.22 -14.39
CA ILE A 58 8.50 13.54 -13.74
C ILE A 58 8.46 14.96 -13.16
N GLU A 59 7.94 15.92 -13.91
CA GLU A 59 7.86 17.32 -13.49
C GLU A 59 6.96 17.49 -12.26
N GLU A 60 5.75 16.95 -12.30
CA GLU A 60 4.78 17.03 -11.20
C GLU A 60 5.31 16.31 -9.94
N LEU A 61 5.83 15.08 -10.07
CA LEU A 61 6.25 14.31 -8.92
C LEU A 61 7.58 14.77 -8.32
N SER A 62 8.37 15.57 -9.02
CA SER A 62 9.57 16.18 -8.45
C SER A 62 9.26 17.13 -7.29
N THR A 63 8.10 17.77 -7.33
CA THR A 63 7.62 18.74 -6.33
C THR A 63 6.48 18.22 -5.46
N ASN A 64 5.66 17.32 -6.01
CA ASN A 64 4.52 16.69 -5.36
C ASN A 64 4.73 15.18 -5.27
N PRO A 65 5.31 14.65 -4.18
CA PRO A 65 5.77 13.27 -4.09
C PRO A 65 4.68 12.21 -4.32
N GLY A 66 5.04 11.14 -5.03
CA GLY A 66 4.16 10.02 -5.33
C GLY A 66 4.91 8.82 -5.90
N HIS A 67 4.17 7.83 -6.45
CA HIS A 67 4.70 6.59 -7.02
C HIS A 67 5.28 6.83 -8.41
N LEU A 68 6.55 7.29 -8.48
CA LEU A 68 7.20 7.68 -9.72
C LEU A 68 7.58 6.47 -10.59
N GLY A 69 8.44 5.60 -10.07
CA GLY A 69 9.04 4.52 -10.87
C GLY A 69 8.02 3.58 -11.49
N SER A 70 6.98 3.19 -10.74
CA SER A 70 5.92 2.30 -11.21
C SER A 70 5.08 2.94 -12.31
N SER A 71 4.74 4.23 -12.15
CA SER A 71 3.96 4.97 -13.15
C SER A 71 4.74 5.19 -14.44
N LEU A 72 6.06 5.48 -14.37
CA LEU A 72 6.91 5.60 -15.56
C LEU A 72 7.05 4.28 -16.33
N GLY A 73 7.03 3.14 -15.63
CA GLY A 73 7.08 1.81 -16.24
C GLY A 73 5.81 1.41 -16.99
N ALA A 74 4.67 2.08 -16.77
CA ALA A 74 3.38 1.71 -17.33
C ALA A 74 2.81 2.71 -18.36
N ILE A 75 3.57 3.69 -18.81
CA ILE A 75 3.09 4.78 -19.70
C ILE A 75 2.60 4.24 -21.04
N GLU A 76 3.42 3.49 -21.75
CA GLU A 76 3.09 2.94 -23.07
C GLU A 76 1.89 2.00 -22.99
N LEU A 77 1.84 1.16 -21.94
CA LEU A 77 0.71 0.31 -21.64
C LEU A 77 -0.58 1.13 -21.44
N THR A 78 -0.52 2.18 -20.61
CA THR A 78 -1.67 3.04 -20.30
C THR A 78 -2.21 3.72 -21.56
N VAL A 79 -1.33 4.28 -22.40
CA VAL A 79 -1.70 4.91 -23.67
C VAL A 79 -2.33 3.88 -24.63
N ALA A 80 -1.74 2.68 -24.73
CA ALA A 80 -2.26 1.60 -25.58
C ALA A 80 -3.65 1.13 -25.13
N LEU A 81 -3.86 0.98 -23.81
CA LEU A 81 -5.16 0.59 -23.24
C LEU A 81 -6.26 1.60 -23.59
N HIS A 82 -6.06 2.87 -23.30
CA HIS A 82 -7.05 3.91 -23.59
C HIS A 82 -7.22 4.19 -25.09
N PHE A 83 -6.25 3.81 -25.92
CA PHE A 83 -6.38 3.89 -27.36
C PHE A 83 -7.23 2.76 -27.95
N VAL A 84 -7.11 1.53 -27.40
CA VAL A 84 -7.74 0.32 -27.95
C VAL A 84 -9.12 0.03 -27.35
N TYR A 85 -9.29 0.30 -26.07
CA TYR A 85 -10.52 0.03 -25.31
C TYR A 85 -11.39 1.26 -25.22
N ASP A 86 -12.71 1.07 -25.31
CA ASP A 86 -13.70 2.16 -25.23
C ASP A 86 -14.05 2.49 -23.77
N THR A 87 -13.06 2.98 -23.01
CA THR A 87 -13.28 3.43 -21.63
C THR A 87 -14.15 4.70 -21.59
N PRO A 88 -15.09 4.83 -20.63
CA PRO A 88 -15.36 3.96 -19.47
C PRO A 88 -16.29 2.77 -19.71
N ASN A 89 -16.82 2.57 -20.95
CA ASN A 89 -17.68 1.42 -21.26
C ASN A 89 -16.94 0.09 -21.07
N ASP A 90 -15.72 -0.01 -21.59
CA ASP A 90 -14.77 -1.08 -21.28
C ASP A 90 -14.10 -0.79 -19.93
N LEU A 91 -13.91 -1.82 -19.11
CA LEU A 91 -13.52 -1.70 -17.73
C LEU A 91 -12.02 -2.02 -17.53
N LEU A 92 -11.28 -1.08 -16.94
CA LEU A 92 -9.87 -1.27 -16.57
C LEU A 92 -9.74 -1.37 -15.05
N VAL A 93 -9.30 -2.52 -14.54
CA VAL A 93 -9.10 -2.76 -13.10
C VAL A 93 -7.60 -2.80 -12.80
N TRP A 94 -7.12 -1.76 -12.14
CA TRP A 94 -5.71 -1.59 -11.76
C TRP A 94 -5.42 -2.28 -10.43
N ASP A 95 -4.43 -3.19 -10.42
CA ASP A 95 -3.91 -3.79 -9.19
C ASP A 95 -3.03 -2.78 -8.44
N VAL A 96 -3.18 -2.67 -7.12
CA VAL A 96 -2.56 -1.65 -6.28
C VAL A 96 -2.89 -0.21 -6.71
N GLY A 97 -2.81 0.09 -7.99
CA GLY A 97 -3.05 1.43 -8.55
C GLY A 97 -1.88 2.40 -8.49
N HIS A 98 -0.75 2.02 -7.93
CA HIS A 98 0.48 2.84 -7.87
C HIS A 98 1.12 3.11 -9.24
N GLN A 99 0.72 2.39 -10.28
CA GLN A 99 1.13 2.57 -11.68
C GLN A 99 0.11 3.34 -12.54
N ALA A 100 -0.96 3.89 -11.94
CA ALA A 100 -2.11 4.45 -12.65
C ALA A 100 -2.08 5.98 -12.82
N TYR A 101 -0.94 6.66 -12.62
CA TYR A 101 -0.91 8.12 -12.80
C TYR A 101 -1.16 8.55 -14.25
N GLY A 102 -0.60 7.81 -15.22
CA GLY A 102 -0.92 8.03 -16.63
C GLY A 102 -2.41 7.89 -16.93
N HIS A 103 -3.09 6.90 -16.32
CA HIS A 103 -4.52 6.71 -16.40
C HIS A 103 -5.29 7.94 -15.87
N LYS A 104 -4.96 8.43 -14.66
CA LYS A 104 -5.59 9.64 -14.11
C LYS A 104 -5.44 10.85 -15.02
N ILE A 105 -4.24 11.07 -15.54
CA ILE A 105 -3.93 12.22 -16.41
C ILE A 105 -4.73 12.14 -17.72
N LEU A 106 -4.79 10.99 -18.36
CA LEU A 106 -5.50 10.79 -19.63
C LEU A 106 -7.03 10.73 -19.49
N THR A 107 -7.54 10.60 -18.27
CA THR A 107 -8.97 10.56 -17.95
C THR A 107 -9.49 11.84 -17.30
N GLY A 108 -8.94 13.00 -17.69
CA GLY A 108 -9.46 14.32 -17.36
C GLY A 108 -8.90 14.96 -16.08
N ARG A 109 -7.97 14.31 -15.38
CA ARG A 109 -7.40 14.83 -14.12
C ARG A 109 -6.04 15.51 -14.29
N ARG A 110 -5.58 15.74 -15.54
CA ARG A 110 -4.30 16.41 -15.83
C ARG A 110 -4.16 17.75 -15.12
N ASP A 111 -5.16 18.62 -15.25
CA ASP A 111 -5.07 20.01 -14.79
C ASP A 111 -5.15 20.14 -13.27
N VAL A 112 -5.71 19.14 -12.59
CA VAL A 112 -5.79 19.05 -11.12
C VAL A 112 -4.76 18.07 -10.53
N PHE A 113 -3.88 17.48 -11.35
CA PHE A 113 -2.93 16.45 -10.91
C PHE A 113 -1.92 16.99 -9.87
N HIS A 114 -1.65 18.30 -9.86
CA HIS A 114 -0.87 18.97 -8.82
C HIS A 114 -1.43 18.81 -7.39
N SER A 115 -2.72 18.45 -7.25
CA SER A 115 -3.39 18.16 -5.98
C SER A 115 -3.35 16.68 -5.58
N ASN A 116 -2.73 15.82 -6.41
CA ASN A 116 -2.64 14.37 -6.15
C ASN A 116 -2.02 14.08 -4.78
N ARG A 117 -2.68 13.25 -3.96
CA ARG A 117 -2.26 12.86 -2.61
C ARG A 117 -2.28 13.99 -1.56
N LYS A 118 -2.81 15.17 -1.88
CA LYS A 118 -2.95 16.28 -0.95
C LYS A 118 -4.34 16.31 -0.31
N TYR A 119 -4.43 16.98 0.83
CA TYR A 119 -5.69 17.21 1.52
C TYR A 119 -6.71 17.91 0.59
N LYS A 120 -7.92 17.37 0.52
CA LYS A 120 -8.99 17.81 -0.39
C LYS A 120 -8.61 17.82 -1.88
N GLY A 121 -7.53 17.15 -2.24
CA GLY A 121 -7.13 16.93 -3.63
C GLY A 121 -7.56 15.57 -4.15
N ILE A 122 -7.00 15.15 -5.30
CA ILE A 122 -7.29 13.83 -5.86
C ILE A 122 -6.51 12.73 -5.14
N SER A 123 -7.11 11.54 -5.06
CA SER A 123 -6.52 10.34 -4.45
C SER A 123 -5.23 9.91 -5.17
N GLY A 124 -4.31 9.31 -4.43
CA GLY A 124 -3.09 8.70 -4.98
C GLY A 124 -3.32 7.41 -5.77
N PHE A 125 -4.54 6.85 -5.69
CA PHE A 125 -4.96 5.61 -6.34
C PHE A 125 -6.25 5.81 -7.12
N PRO A 126 -6.60 4.93 -8.09
CA PRO A 126 -7.91 4.91 -8.69
C PRO A 126 -9.03 4.81 -7.64
N ASN A 127 -10.01 5.68 -7.76
CA ASN A 127 -11.14 5.77 -6.84
C ASN A 127 -12.44 6.04 -7.62
N PRO A 128 -13.42 5.11 -7.62
CA PRO A 128 -14.68 5.27 -8.34
C PRO A 128 -15.51 6.49 -7.95
N SER A 129 -15.34 7.02 -6.73
CA SER A 129 -16.01 8.25 -6.33
C SER A 129 -15.39 9.52 -6.94
N GLU A 130 -14.18 9.40 -7.52
CA GLU A 130 -13.44 10.52 -8.12
C GLU A 130 -13.67 10.59 -9.64
N SER A 131 -13.81 9.44 -10.30
CA SER A 131 -13.93 9.38 -11.75
C SER A 131 -14.66 8.13 -12.23
N GLU A 132 -15.53 8.26 -13.23
CA GLU A 132 -16.20 7.14 -13.91
C GLU A 132 -15.23 6.16 -14.60
N TYR A 133 -14.00 6.61 -14.88
CA TYR A 133 -12.94 5.78 -15.46
C TYR A 133 -12.25 4.88 -14.43
N ASP A 134 -12.39 5.17 -13.15
CA ASP A 134 -11.82 4.40 -12.05
C ASP A 134 -12.78 3.27 -11.67
N THR A 135 -12.68 2.15 -12.37
CA THR A 135 -13.64 1.03 -12.30
C THR A 135 -13.76 0.39 -10.92
N PHE A 136 -12.67 0.32 -10.17
CA PHE A 136 -12.60 -0.32 -8.86
C PHE A 136 -11.59 0.39 -7.96
N THR A 137 -11.89 0.47 -6.65
CA THR A 137 -10.98 1.06 -5.67
C THR A 137 -9.67 0.26 -5.62
N ALA A 138 -8.56 0.96 -5.80
CA ALA A 138 -7.22 0.39 -5.72
C ALA A 138 -6.50 0.86 -4.45
N GLY A 139 -5.37 0.25 -4.12
CA GLY A 139 -4.53 0.52 -2.95
C GLY A 139 -3.85 -0.74 -2.42
N HIS A 140 -4.55 -1.88 -2.44
CA HIS A 140 -4.03 -3.18 -2.01
C HIS A 140 -3.75 -4.08 -3.21
N ALA A 141 -2.69 -4.92 -3.10
CA ALA A 141 -2.25 -5.80 -4.16
C ALA A 141 -3.14 -7.05 -4.33
N SER A 142 -3.05 -7.70 -5.47
CA SER A 142 -3.55 -9.05 -5.78
C SER A 142 -5.06 -9.19 -5.94
N ASN A 143 -5.84 -8.10 -5.87
CA ASN A 143 -7.31 -8.15 -5.93
C ASN A 143 -7.89 -7.93 -7.34
N SER A 144 -7.10 -7.39 -8.27
CA SER A 144 -7.58 -6.97 -9.60
C SER A 144 -8.17 -8.11 -10.41
N ILE A 145 -7.55 -9.29 -10.41
CA ILE A 145 -8.03 -10.45 -11.18
C ILE A 145 -9.40 -10.89 -10.68
N SER A 146 -9.58 -11.03 -9.37
CA SER A 146 -10.86 -11.45 -8.78
C SER A 146 -11.97 -10.42 -9.04
N ALA A 147 -11.69 -9.12 -8.87
CA ALA A 147 -12.64 -8.06 -9.13
C ALA A 147 -13.04 -8.00 -10.61
N ALA A 148 -12.04 -8.03 -11.51
CA ALA A 148 -12.28 -8.02 -12.95
C ALA A 148 -13.01 -9.28 -13.44
N LEU A 149 -12.72 -10.46 -12.85
CA LEU A 149 -13.43 -11.69 -13.16
C LEU A 149 -14.92 -11.57 -12.82
N GLY A 150 -15.25 -11.05 -11.62
CA GLY A 150 -16.64 -10.81 -11.23
C GLY A 150 -17.36 -9.89 -12.21
N MET A 151 -16.68 -8.81 -12.66
CA MET A 151 -17.25 -7.88 -13.67
C MET A 151 -17.41 -8.54 -15.03
N ALA A 152 -16.44 -9.36 -15.48
CA ALA A 152 -16.52 -10.06 -16.75
C ALA A 152 -17.65 -11.10 -16.78
N VAL A 153 -17.86 -11.80 -15.67
CA VAL A 153 -18.99 -12.73 -15.51
C VAL A 153 -20.32 -11.97 -15.49
N ALA A 154 -20.40 -10.86 -14.76
CA ALA A 154 -21.60 -10.02 -14.72
C ALA A 154 -21.96 -9.47 -16.11
N ALA A 155 -20.99 -9.01 -16.88
CA ALA A 155 -21.22 -8.55 -18.26
C ALA A 155 -21.84 -9.65 -19.15
N LEU A 156 -21.37 -10.90 -19.03
CA LEU A 156 -21.96 -12.03 -19.75
C LEU A 156 -23.41 -12.32 -19.29
N GLN A 157 -23.67 -12.28 -17.98
CA GLN A 157 -25.02 -12.50 -17.43
C GLN A 157 -26.00 -11.40 -17.87
N ASN A 158 -25.51 -10.16 -17.93
CA ASN A 158 -26.28 -9.00 -18.42
C ASN A 158 -26.41 -8.97 -19.96
N LYS A 159 -25.83 -9.94 -20.68
CA LYS A 159 -25.79 -10.00 -22.15
C LYS A 159 -25.02 -8.84 -22.81
N GLU A 160 -24.09 -8.23 -22.08
CA GLU A 160 -23.19 -7.19 -22.58
C GLU A 160 -21.95 -7.83 -23.22
N TYR A 161 -22.15 -8.61 -24.28
CA TYR A 161 -21.11 -9.47 -24.88
C TYR A 161 -19.94 -8.72 -25.48
N ASP A 162 -20.13 -7.45 -25.85
CA ASP A 162 -19.10 -6.60 -26.46
C ASP A 162 -18.25 -5.88 -25.39
N LYS A 163 -18.71 -5.82 -24.13
CA LYS A 163 -17.99 -5.18 -23.04
C LYS A 163 -16.69 -5.94 -22.73
N LYS A 164 -15.59 -5.21 -22.70
CA LYS A 164 -14.26 -5.75 -22.36
C LYS A 164 -13.94 -5.44 -20.91
N VAL A 165 -13.35 -6.42 -20.23
CA VAL A 165 -12.86 -6.25 -18.85
C VAL A 165 -11.39 -6.64 -18.82
N VAL A 166 -10.55 -5.74 -18.34
CA VAL A 166 -9.10 -5.88 -18.31
C VAL A 166 -8.59 -5.70 -16.88
N ALA A 167 -7.92 -6.72 -16.33
CA ALA A 167 -7.17 -6.63 -15.10
C ALA A 167 -5.72 -6.30 -15.42
N ILE A 168 -5.14 -5.29 -14.76
CA ILE A 168 -3.73 -4.90 -14.90
C ILE A 168 -3.03 -5.20 -13.58
N ILE A 169 -2.15 -6.20 -13.58
CA ILE A 169 -1.45 -6.69 -12.38
C ILE A 169 0.07 -6.69 -12.59
N GLY A 170 0.81 -6.29 -11.56
CA GLY A 170 2.27 -6.40 -11.53
C GLY A 170 2.75 -7.78 -11.10
N ASP A 171 3.97 -8.15 -11.50
CA ASP A 171 4.63 -9.40 -11.13
C ASP A 171 4.76 -9.60 -9.62
N GLY A 172 5.08 -8.54 -8.86
CA GLY A 172 5.10 -8.59 -7.39
C GLY A 172 3.74 -8.95 -6.79
N SER A 173 2.64 -8.42 -7.34
CA SER A 173 1.28 -8.71 -6.88
C SER A 173 0.81 -10.14 -7.22
N MET A 174 1.46 -10.79 -8.19
CA MET A 174 1.19 -12.20 -8.52
C MET A 174 1.62 -13.17 -7.43
N SER A 175 2.45 -12.77 -6.46
CA SER A 175 2.84 -13.60 -5.32
C SER A 175 1.72 -13.76 -4.27
N GLY A 176 0.69 -12.92 -4.28
CA GLY A 176 -0.42 -12.99 -3.35
C GLY A 176 -1.42 -14.12 -3.67
N GLY A 177 -1.89 -14.84 -2.65
CA GLY A 177 -2.81 -15.98 -2.80
C GLY A 177 -4.07 -15.64 -3.58
N LEU A 178 -4.69 -14.48 -3.32
CA LEU A 178 -5.90 -14.03 -3.99
C LEU A 178 -5.75 -13.91 -5.52
N ALA A 179 -4.55 -13.56 -6.03
CA ALA A 179 -4.27 -13.54 -7.46
C ALA A 179 -4.36 -14.96 -8.06
N PHE A 180 -3.80 -15.96 -7.37
CA PHE A 180 -3.90 -17.37 -7.78
C PHE A 180 -5.32 -17.91 -7.69
N GLU A 181 -6.08 -17.56 -6.65
CA GLU A 181 -7.50 -17.91 -6.51
C GLU A 181 -8.31 -17.34 -7.68
N GLY A 182 -8.07 -16.07 -8.01
CA GLY A 182 -8.68 -15.41 -9.17
C GLY A 182 -8.34 -16.08 -10.49
N LEU A 183 -7.08 -16.46 -10.73
CA LEU A 183 -6.65 -17.20 -11.91
C LEU A 183 -7.31 -18.57 -12.00
N ASN A 184 -7.29 -19.33 -10.91
CA ASN A 184 -7.90 -20.65 -10.84
C ASN A 184 -9.38 -20.60 -11.15
N ASN A 185 -10.09 -19.62 -10.60
CA ASN A 185 -11.51 -19.46 -10.87
C ASN A 185 -11.79 -18.95 -12.29
N ALA A 186 -10.95 -18.06 -12.85
CA ALA A 186 -11.07 -17.60 -14.22
C ALA A 186 -10.96 -18.75 -15.25
N ALA A 187 -10.19 -19.78 -14.92
CA ALA A 187 -10.07 -21.00 -15.73
C ALA A 187 -11.34 -21.87 -15.72
N SER A 188 -12.18 -21.74 -14.69
CA SER A 188 -13.31 -22.64 -14.42
C SER A 188 -14.66 -22.07 -14.81
N VAL A 189 -14.83 -20.74 -14.82
CA VAL A 189 -16.09 -20.07 -15.13
C VAL A 189 -16.07 -19.44 -16.52
N PRO A 190 -17.21 -19.42 -17.26
CA PRO A 190 -17.30 -18.72 -18.54
C PRO A 190 -17.03 -17.23 -18.38
N ASN A 191 -16.02 -16.71 -19.07
CA ASN A 191 -15.67 -15.29 -19.05
C ASN A 191 -14.82 -14.91 -20.27
N ASN A 192 -14.65 -13.61 -20.52
CA ASN A 192 -13.79 -13.06 -21.56
C ASN A 192 -12.66 -12.17 -20.97
N LEU A 193 -12.31 -12.39 -19.69
CA LEU A 193 -11.32 -11.59 -18.98
C LEU A 193 -10.00 -11.53 -19.71
N MET A 194 -9.46 -10.29 -19.84
CA MET A 194 -8.08 -10.02 -20.22
C MET A 194 -7.28 -9.72 -18.96
N ILE A 195 -6.18 -10.42 -18.79
CA ILE A 195 -5.23 -10.14 -17.70
C ILE A 195 -3.94 -9.62 -18.34
N ILE A 196 -3.49 -8.45 -17.92
CA ILE A 196 -2.21 -7.87 -18.33
C ILE A 196 -1.25 -8.03 -17.17
N LEU A 197 -0.27 -8.91 -17.34
CA LEU A 197 0.83 -9.09 -16.41
C LEU A 197 1.95 -8.12 -16.81
N ASN A 198 2.13 -7.08 -16.00
CA ASN A 198 3.19 -6.09 -16.16
C ASN A 198 4.41 -6.52 -15.34
N ASP A 199 5.36 -7.17 -16.00
CA ASP A 199 6.54 -7.76 -15.38
C ASP A 199 7.76 -6.85 -15.54
N ASN A 200 8.28 -6.38 -14.41
CA ASN A 200 9.50 -5.59 -14.34
C ASN A 200 10.51 -6.13 -13.31
N HIS A 201 10.29 -7.34 -12.80
CA HIS A 201 11.09 -8.04 -11.79
C HIS A 201 11.22 -7.29 -10.46
N MET A 202 10.28 -6.41 -10.14
CA MET A 202 10.34 -5.55 -8.95
C MET A 202 8.98 -5.43 -8.27
N ALA A 203 8.98 -5.58 -6.94
CA ALA A 203 7.94 -5.01 -6.07
C ALA A 203 8.36 -3.59 -5.62
N ILE A 204 8.37 -3.29 -4.32
CA ILE A 204 9.09 -2.12 -3.79
C ILE A 204 10.59 -2.40 -3.89
N ASP A 205 11.01 -3.52 -3.33
CA ASP A 205 12.36 -4.09 -3.44
C ASP A 205 12.41 -5.20 -4.52
N PRO A 206 13.60 -5.68 -4.94
CA PRO A 206 13.72 -6.81 -5.86
C PRO A 206 13.00 -8.05 -5.33
N VAL A 207 12.20 -8.70 -6.16
CA VAL A 207 11.41 -9.86 -5.76
C VAL A 207 12.18 -11.16 -5.99
N ASN A 208 12.41 -11.92 -4.92
CA ASN A 208 13.01 -13.25 -4.97
C ASN A 208 11.93 -14.30 -4.65
N SER A 209 11.01 -14.54 -5.57
CA SER A 209 10.00 -15.60 -5.41
C SER A 209 10.09 -16.64 -6.52
N GLY A 210 9.61 -17.86 -6.26
CA GLY A 210 9.60 -18.94 -7.25
C GLY A 210 8.81 -18.58 -8.51
N ILE A 211 7.72 -17.80 -8.39
CA ILE A 211 6.95 -17.35 -9.55
C ILE A 211 7.75 -16.35 -10.40
N ASN A 212 8.51 -15.44 -9.78
CA ASN A 212 9.31 -14.47 -10.51
C ASN A 212 10.49 -15.14 -11.22
N GLN A 213 11.14 -16.13 -10.58
CA GLN A 213 12.15 -16.94 -11.25
C GLN A 213 11.55 -17.69 -12.44
N TYR A 214 10.36 -18.25 -12.27
CA TYR A 214 9.64 -18.92 -13.35
C TYR A 214 9.29 -17.96 -14.50
N LEU A 215 8.83 -16.74 -14.21
CA LEU A 215 8.58 -15.71 -15.24
C LEU A 215 9.87 -15.31 -15.95
N LEU A 216 10.98 -15.20 -15.22
CA LEU A 216 12.30 -14.93 -15.80
C LEU A 216 12.72 -16.04 -16.78
N ASP A 217 12.53 -17.30 -16.44
CA ASP A 217 12.84 -18.43 -17.30
C ASP A 217 12.01 -18.42 -18.60
N ILE A 218 10.73 -18.05 -18.52
CA ILE A 218 9.88 -17.84 -19.71
C ILE A 218 10.44 -16.72 -20.58
N THR A 219 10.88 -15.62 -20.00
CA THR A 219 11.35 -14.43 -20.75
C THR A 219 12.70 -14.66 -21.41
N THR A 220 13.56 -15.45 -20.81
CA THR A 220 14.91 -15.76 -21.35
C THR A 220 14.89 -16.76 -22.51
N SER A 221 13.80 -17.53 -22.68
CA SER A 221 13.63 -18.49 -23.80
C SER A 221 13.29 -17.78 -25.12
N LYS A 222 14.26 -17.05 -25.67
CA LYS A 222 14.11 -16.25 -26.90
C LYS A 222 13.62 -17.06 -28.13
N THR A 223 14.04 -18.31 -28.26
CA THR A 223 13.76 -19.17 -29.43
C THR A 223 12.29 -19.58 -29.49
N TYR A 224 11.69 -19.98 -28.36
CA TYR A 224 10.30 -20.41 -28.27
C TYR A 224 9.31 -19.29 -28.62
N ASN A 225 9.51 -18.13 -28.02
CA ASN A 225 8.61 -16.99 -28.17
C ASN A 225 8.63 -16.41 -29.60
N ARG A 226 9.80 -16.38 -30.26
CA ARG A 226 9.95 -15.93 -31.63
C ARG A 226 9.28 -16.87 -32.62
N ILE A 227 9.50 -18.18 -32.51
CA ILE A 227 8.90 -19.20 -33.39
C ILE A 227 7.38 -19.18 -33.30
N ARG A 228 6.82 -19.08 -32.07
CA ARG A 228 5.38 -19.02 -31.85
C ARG A 228 4.73 -17.78 -32.48
N TYR A 229 5.34 -16.62 -32.32
CA TYR A 229 4.84 -15.37 -32.88
C TYR A 229 4.89 -15.36 -34.43
N GLU A 230 5.99 -15.80 -35.02
CA GLU A 230 6.15 -15.88 -36.47
C GLU A 230 5.20 -16.91 -37.09
N LEU A 231 4.99 -18.05 -36.45
CA LEU A 231 4.03 -19.07 -36.90
C LEU A 231 2.59 -18.57 -36.86
N TYR A 232 2.18 -17.89 -35.77
CA TYR A 232 0.87 -17.27 -35.68
C TYR A 232 0.65 -16.21 -36.76
N ARG A 233 1.66 -15.40 -37.03
CA ARG A 233 1.65 -14.36 -38.06
C ARG A 233 1.57 -14.95 -39.49
N ALA A 234 2.27 -16.03 -39.72
CA ALA A 234 2.25 -16.75 -40.99
C ALA A 234 0.87 -17.38 -41.26
N LEU A 235 0.28 -18.04 -40.28
CA LEU A 235 -1.03 -18.68 -40.41
C LEU A 235 -2.17 -17.67 -40.61
N ARG A 236 -2.08 -16.49 -39.99
CA ARG A 236 -3.02 -15.38 -40.23
C ARG A 236 -2.91 -14.82 -41.64
N LYS A 237 -1.67 -14.67 -42.18
CA LYS A 237 -1.44 -14.22 -43.56
C LYS A 237 -2.00 -15.19 -44.59
N LEU A 238 -2.02 -16.48 -44.28
CA LEU A 238 -2.49 -17.53 -45.18
C LEU A 238 -4.02 -17.72 -45.16
N GLY A 239 -4.77 -16.93 -44.36
CA GLY A 239 -6.24 -17.01 -44.31
C GLY A 239 -6.81 -18.34 -43.80
N ILE A 240 -5.97 -19.21 -43.20
CA ILE A 240 -6.34 -20.58 -42.77
C ILE A 240 -7.17 -20.57 -41.46
N ILE A 241 -7.43 -19.40 -40.87
CA ILE A 241 -8.09 -19.28 -39.58
C ILE A 241 -9.61 -19.02 -39.77
N ASN A 242 -10.38 -20.09 -40.01
CA ASN A 242 -11.82 -20.09 -39.77
C ASN A 242 -12.14 -20.92 -38.50
N GLU A 243 -13.35 -20.78 -37.96
CA GLU A 243 -13.74 -21.32 -36.64
C GLU A 243 -13.53 -22.86 -36.51
N ALA A 244 -13.78 -23.63 -37.58
CA ALA A 244 -13.60 -25.09 -37.58
C ALA A 244 -12.12 -25.51 -37.70
N GLY A 245 -11.28 -24.73 -38.37
CA GLY A 245 -9.83 -24.96 -38.49
C GLY A 245 -9.05 -24.65 -37.22
N LYS A 246 -9.54 -23.71 -36.36
CA LYS A 246 -8.88 -23.33 -35.12
C LYS A 246 -8.72 -24.50 -34.14
N ALA A 247 -9.75 -25.30 -33.94
CA ALA A 247 -9.71 -26.44 -33.00
C ALA A 247 -8.75 -27.54 -33.47
N LYS A 248 -8.69 -27.80 -34.78
CA LYS A 248 -7.80 -28.82 -35.36
C LYS A 248 -6.35 -28.35 -35.36
N LEU A 249 -6.12 -27.07 -35.69
CA LEU A 249 -4.82 -26.44 -35.63
C LEU A 249 -4.29 -26.34 -34.21
N GLN A 250 -5.15 -26.04 -33.24
CA GLN A 250 -4.81 -26.00 -31.81
C GLN A 250 -4.35 -27.37 -31.31
N ARG A 251 -4.99 -28.48 -31.77
CA ARG A 251 -4.54 -29.86 -31.47
C ARG A 251 -3.19 -30.17 -32.10
N ILE A 252 -2.97 -29.77 -33.33
CA ILE A 252 -1.68 -29.99 -34.04
C ILE A 252 -0.57 -29.16 -33.38
N LEU A 253 -0.84 -27.88 -33.03
CA LEU A 253 0.11 -27.02 -32.32
C LEU A 253 0.41 -27.54 -30.91
N ASN A 254 -0.59 -28.06 -30.23
CA ASN A 254 -0.42 -28.66 -28.91
C ASN A 254 0.36 -30.00 -29.00
N SER A 255 0.18 -30.78 -30.04
CA SER A 255 0.95 -32.01 -30.27
C SER A 255 2.40 -31.72 -30.68
N LEU A 256 2.65 -30.76 -31.56
CA LEU A 256 3.99 -30.26 -31.88
C LEU A 256 4.68 -29.60 -30.66
N LYS A 257 3.91 -28.91 -29.81
CA LYS A 257 4.35 -28.30 -28.58
C LYS A 257 4.79 -29.36 -27.56
N ALA A 258 4.00 -30.44 -27.38
CA ALA A 258 4.33 -31.55 -26.49
C ALA A 258 5.62 -32.30 -26.95
N THR A 259 5.97 -32.22 -28.22
CA THR A 259 7.17 -32.88 -28.79
C THR A 259 8.40 -31.96 -28.77
N LEU A 260 8.21 -30.63 -28.84
CA LEU A 260 9.30 -29.66 -28.94
C LEU A 260 9.65 -28.92 -27.68
N THR A 261 8.74 -28.90 -26.69
CA THR A 261 8.98 -28.20 -25.41
C THR A 261 8.42 -29.02 -24.24
N HIS A 262 9.28 -29.40 -23.33
CA HIS A 262 8.90 -30.07 -22.07
C HIS A 262 8.20 -29.15 -21.05
N GLN A 263 7.81 -27.91 -21.42
CA GLN A 263 7.21 -26.94 -20.47
C GLN A 263 6.01 -26.21 -21.09
N SER A 264 4.79 -26.64 -20.76
CA SER A 264 3.61 -25.76 -20.81
C SER A 264 3.76 -24.72 -19.68
N ASN A 265 3.54 -23.43 -19.98
CA ASN A 265 3.53 -22.42 -18.92
C ASN A 265 2.31 -22.61 -17.97
N ILE A 266 2.42 -22.09 -16.74
CA ILE A 266 1.39 -22.26 -15.70
C ILE A 266 0.00 -21.79 -16.18
N PHE A 267 -0.09 -20.71 -16.94
CA PHE A 267 -1.35 -20.16 -17.44
C PHE A 267 -2.02 -21.12 -18.45
N GLU A 268 -1.25 -21.66 -19.36
CA GLU A 268 -1.75 -22.63 -20.35
C GLU A 268 -2.10 -23.97 -19.67
N GLY A 269 -1.36 -24.36 -18.63
CA GLY A 269 -1.71 -25.50 -17.78
C GLY A 269 -3.07 -25.33 -17.08
N MET A 270 -3.47 -24.10 -16.80
CA MET A 270 -4.79 -23.72 -16.27
C MET A 270 -5.84 -23.46 -17.36
N ASN A 271 -5.60 -23.75 -18.64
CA ASN A 271 -6.47 -23.40 -19.76
C ASN A 271 -6.69 -21.90 -19.99
N ILE A 272 -5.80 -21.06 -19.52
CA ILE A 272 -5.80 -19.61 -19.79
C ILE A 272 -4.85 -19.37 -20.98
N ARG A 273 -5.33 -18.69 -22.01
CA ARG A 273 -4.49 -18.39 -23.19
C ARG A 273 -3.39 -17.41 -22.81
N TYR A 274 -2.16 -17.75 -23.14
CA TYR A 274 -1.01 -16.91 -22.86
C TYR A 274 -0.45 -16.27 -24.14
N PHE A 275 -0.18 -14.96 -24.08
CA PHE A 275 0.47 -14.17 -25.11
C PHE A 275 1.67 -13.45 -24.51
N GLY A 276 2.84 -13.68 -25.05
CA GLY A 276 4.04 -13.01 -24.58
C GLY A 276 5.27 -13.92 -24.53
N PRO A 277 6.37 -13.42 -23.98
CA PRO A 277 6.55 -12.05 -23.50
C PRO A 277 6.58 -11.02 -24.64
N VAL A 278 6.07 -9.80 -24.37
CA VAL A 278 5.96 -8.68 -25.30
C VAL A 278 6.70 -7.47 -24.70
N ASP A 279 7.38 -6.70 -25.54
CA ASP A 279 7.97 -5.42 -25.11
C ASP A 279 6.87 -4.44 -24.70
N GLY A 280 6.79 -4.14 -23.40
CA GLY A 280 5.81 -3.22 -22.81
C GLY A 280 6.10 -1.74 -23.11
N HIS A 281 7.23 -1.41 -23.74
CA HIS A 281 7.61 -0.05 -24.15
C HIS A 281 7.44 0.24 -25.64
N ASP A 282 7.01 -0.73 -26.44
CA ASP A 282 6.59 -0.50 -27.84
C ASP A 282 5.08 -0.21 -27.89
N VAL A 283 4.67 1.04 -27.72
CA VAL A 283 3.24 1.43 -27.75
C VAL A 283 2.53 1.04 -29.03
N LYS A 284 3.21 1.06 -30.20
CA LYS A 284 2.60 0.66 -31.49
C LYS A 284 2.43 -0.84 -31.57
N GLY A 285 3.40 -1.59 -31.07
CA GLY A 285 3.34 -3.04 -30.93
C GLY A 285 2.22 -3.46 -29.98
N LEU A 286 2.10 -2.80 -28.82
CA LEU A 286 1.02 -3.01 -27.84
C LEU A 286 -0.36 -2.78 -28.44
N VAL A 287 -0.58 -1.63 -29.11
CA VAL A 287 -1.85 -1.33 -29.77
C VAL A 287 -2.22 -2.44 -30.76
N ARG A 288 -1.28 -2.86 -31.62
CA ARG A 288 -1.53 -3.93 -32.60
C ARG A 288 -1.91 -5.25 -31.95
N ILE A 289 -1.18 -5.67 -30.91
CA ILE A 289 -1.46 -6.93 -30.21
C ILE A 289 -2.81 -6.86 -29.49
N LEU A 290 -3.10 -5.77 -28.79
CA LEU A 290 -4.38 -5.60 -28.09
C LEU A 290 -5.56 -5.58 -29.06
N GLU A 291 -5.45 -4.91 -30.20
CA GLU A 291 -6.46 -4.95 -31.27
C GLU A 291 -6.68 -6.37 -31.81
N ASP A 292 -5.60 -7.15 -31.95
CA ASP A 292 -5.65 -8.51 -32.47
C ASP A 292 -6.32 -9.51 -31.51
N ILE A 293 -6.19 -9.31 -30.19
CA ILE A 293 -6.61 -10.31 -29.21
C ILE A 293 -7.83 -9.90 -28.35
N LYS A 294 -8.25 -8.63 -28.39
CA LYS A 294 -9.35 -8.12 -27.53
C LYS A 294 -10.66 -8.90 -27.69
N ASP A 295 -10.94 -9.42 -28.88
CA ASP A 295 -12.19 -10.14 -29.21
C ASP A 295 -12.07 -11.67 -29.07
N PHE A 296 -10.91 -12.19 -28.63
CA PHE A 296 -10.77 -13.61 -28.38
C PHE A 296 -11.64 -14.03 -27.19
N LYS A 297 -12.41 -15.10 -27.37
CA LYS A 297 -13.25 -15.68 -26.32
C LYS A 297 -12.43 -16.44 -25.30
N GLY A 298 -12.90 -16.43 -24.07
CA GLY A 298 -12.26 -17.08 -22.92
C GLY A 298 -11.17 -16.24 -22.25
N PRO A 299 -10.72 -16.65 -21.06
CA PRO A 299 -9.72 -15.94 -20.30
C PRO A 299 -8.35 -15.95 -21.02
N LYS A 300 -7.63 -14.85 -20.93
CA LYS A 300 -6.33 -14.68 -21.58
C LYS A 300 -5.41 -13.79 -20.77
N VAL A 301 -4.12 -14.12 -20.81
CA VAL A 301 -3.03 -13.34 -20.21
C VAL A 301 -2.14 -12.79 -21.33
N ILE A 302 -1.84 -11.51 -21.26
CA ILE A 302 -0.73 -10.90 -22.00
C ILE A 302 0.39 -10.56 -21.03
N HIS A 303 1.58 -11.10 -21.26
CA HIS A 303 2.76 -10.89 -20.42
C HIS A 303 3.64 -9.82 -21.06
N LEU A 304 3.78 -8.69 -20.38
CA LEU A 304 4.57 -7.54 -20.81
C LEU A 304 5.85 -7.47 -20.01
N ILE A 305 6.96 -7.28 -20.69
CA ILE A 305 8.24 -6.95 -20.07
C ILE A 305 8.40 -5.45 -20.08
N THR A 306 8.53 -4.86 -18.89
CA THR A 306 8.72 -3.43 -18.72
C THR A 306 9.95 -3.13 -17.86
N LYS A 307 10.31 -1.86 -17.77
CA LYS A 307 11.36 -1.37 -16.90
C LYS A 307 10.81 -0.32 -15.96
N LYS A 308 10.88 -0.56 -14.65
CA LYS A 308 10.49 0.40 -13.62
C LYS A 308 11.32 1.68 -13.77
N GLY A 309 10.68 2.84 -13.75
CA GLY A 309 11.38 4.12 -13.92
C GLY A 309 11.75 4.49 -15.35
N LYS A 310 11.24 3.79 -16.37
CA LYS A 310 11.56 3.96 -17.79
C LYS A 310 11.57 5.41 -18.25
N GLY A 311 12.70 5.80 -18.89
CA GLY A 311 12.88 7.13 -19.47
C GLY A 311 13.31 8.21 -18.47
N TYR A 312 13.59 7.83 -17.20
CA TYR A 312 14.23 8.70 -16.22
C TYR A 312 15.45 7.98 -15.61
N LYS A 313 16.66 8.39 -16.02
CA LYS A 313 17.91 7.71 -15.71
C LYS A 313 18.05 7.31 -14.22
N PHE A 314 17.76 8.24 -13.32
CA PHE A 314 17.93 8.00 -11.88
C PHE A 314 16.92 6.97 -11.35
N ALA A 315 15.68 6.97 -11.88
CA ALA A 315 14.67 5.97 -11.49
C ALA A 315 14.95 4.58 -12.10
N GLU A 316 15.64 4.52 -13.23
CA GLU A 316 16.09 3.25 -13.82
C GLU A 316 17.28 2.65 -13.08
N GLU A 317 18.15 3.49 -12.49
CA GLU A 317 19.35 3.08 -11.77
C GLU A 317 19.07 2.77 -10.29
N PHE A 318 18.27 3.62 -9.63
CA PHE A 318 17.94 3.50 -8.20
C PHE A 318 16.45 3.18 -7.99
N THR A 319 16.01 2.03 -8.48
CA THR A 319 14.59 1.65 -8.60
C THR A 319 13.83 1.62 -7.28
N THR A 320 14.45 1.18 -6.19
CA THR A 320 13.85 1.17 -4.84
C THR A 320 13.66 2.60 -4.32
N VAL A 321 14.68 3.45 -4.42
CA VAL A 321 14.63 4.85 -3.98
C VAL A 321 13.58 5.63 -4.77
N PHE A 322 13.56 5.45 -6.10
CA PHE A 322 12.64 6.14 -6.99
C PHE A 322 11.27 5.44 -7.13
N HIS A 323 10.98 4.43 -6.32
CA HIS A 323 9.61 3.96 -6.17
C HIS A 323 8.68 5.09 -5.68
N ALA A 324 9.09 5.77 -4.58
CA ALA A 324 8.43 6.97 -4.04
C ALA A 324 9.49 7.91 -3.43
N PRO A 325 10.22 8.69 -4.24
CA PRO A 325 11.48 9.33 -3.86
C PRO A 325 11.37 10.50 -2.87
N GLY A 326 10.16 10.95 -2.52
CA GLY A 326 9.99 12.24 -1.87
C GLY A 326 10.11 13.39 -2.88
N LYS A 327 10.47 14.60 -2.43
CA LYS A 327 10.83 15.70 -3.33
C LYS A 327 12.25 15.50 -3.86
N PHE A 328 12.47 15.82 -5.13
CA PHE A 328 13.78 15.67 -5.76
C PHE A 328 14.02 16.72 -6.84
N ASN A 329 15.29 16.98 -7.13
CA ASN A 329 15.69 17.79 -8.29
C ASN A 329 15.61 16.89 -9.55
N LYS A 330 14.73 17.23 -10.49
CA LYS A 330 14.53 16.43 -11.70
C LYS A 330 15.76 16.37 -12.63
N GLU A 331 16.66 17.36 -12.56
CA GLU A 331 17.85 17.45 -13.41
C GLU A 331 19.01 16.60 -12.84
N THR A 332 19.20 16.61 -11.51
CA THR A 332 20.32 15.93 -10.84
C THR A 332 19.93 14.58 -10.21
N GLY A 333 18.63 14.32 -10.01
CA GLY A 333 18.12 13.16 -9.28
C GLY A 333 18.30 13.27 -7.76
N GLU A 334 18.92 14.34 -7.25
CA GLU A 334 19.16 14.51 -5.82
C GLU A 334 17.83 14.70 -5.07
N ARG A 335 17.65 13.93 -4.01
CA ARG A 335 16.50 14.09 -3.11
C ARG A 335 16.64 15.37 -2.32
N ILE A 336 15.56 16.11 -2.22
CA ILE A 336 15.48 17.31 -1.39
C ILE A 336 15.02 16.84 -0.02
N ASP A 337 15.97 16.37 0.79
CA ASP A 337 15.66 15.97 2.15
C ASP A 337 15.29 17.21 2.97
N VAL A 338 14.22 17.10 3.73
CA VAL A 338 13.98 18.03 4.84
C VAL A 338 15.13 17.73 5.82
N LYS A 339 16.11 18.65 5.94
CA LYS A 339 17.22 18.48 6.87
C LYS A 339 16.65 18.15 8.25
N SER A 340 16.83 16.91 8.69
CA SER A 340 16.68 16.57 10.08
C SER A 340 17.76 17.34 10.84
N GLY A 341 17.37 18.19 11.79
CA GLY A 341 18.32 18.84 12.70
C GLY A 341 19.05 17.79 13.53
N GLU A 342 20.21 18.12 14.08
CA GLU A 342 21.01 17.22 14.94
C GLU A 342 20.22 16.59 16.10
N ASN A 343 19.05 17.16 16.45
CA ASN A 343 18.17 16.71 17.53
C ASN A 343 16.79 16.26 17.02
N THR A 344 16.69 15.70 15.81
CA THR A 344 15.41 15.15 15.33
C THR A 344 15.25 13.73 15.84
N PRO A 345 14.12 13.37 16.48
CA PRO A 345 13.82 11.98 16.84
C PRO A 345 13.85 11.06 15.62
N PRO A 346 14.19 9.77 15.78
CA PRO A 346 14.16 8.80 14.69
C PRO A 346 12.71 8.54 14.24
N VAL A 347 12.55 7.94 13.07
CA VAL A 347 11.26 7.38 12.66
C VAL A 347 11.04 6.04 13.37
N PHE A 348 9.81 5.74 13.75
CA PHE A 348 9.48 4.52 14.52
C PHE A 348 9.96 3.22 13.84
N GLN A 349 9.90 3.12 12.52
CA GLN A 349 10.40 1.95 11.80
C GLN A 349 11.90 1.70 12.00
N ASP A 350 12.72 2.77 12.11
CA ASP A 350 14.17 2.63 12.31
C ASP A 350 14.47 2.22 13.76
N VAL A 351 13.68 2.69 14.72
CA VAL A 351 13.71 2.21 16.10
C VAL A 351 13.39 0.71 16.15
N PHE A 352 12.35 0.26 15.43
CA PHE A 352 12.02 -1.16 15.31
C PHE A 352 13.19 -1.95 14.72
N GLY A 353 13.72 -1.56 13.54
CA GLY A 353 14.78 -2.30 12.85
C GLY A 353 16.06 -2.40 13.67
N SER A 354 16.49 -1.29 14.28
CA SER A 354 17.69 -1.25 15.15
C SER A 354 17.51 -2.08 16.42
N THR A 355 16.33 -2.00 17.04
CA THR A 355 16.02 -2.80 18.25
C THR A 355 15.92 -4.29 17.92
N LEU A 356 15.35 -4.66 16.79
CA LEU A 356 15.28 -6.05 16.36
C LEU A 356 16.69 -6.64 16.19
N LEU A 357 17.61 -5.92 15.55
CA LEU A 357 18.99 -6.35 15.42
C LEU A 357 19.67 -6.50 16.78
N GLU A 358 19.52 -5.52 17.67
CA GLU A 358 20.09 -5.56 19.03
C GLU A 358 19.63 -6.78 19.81
N LEU A 359 18.31 -7.05 19.81
CA LEU A 359 17.72 -8.23 20.46
C LEU A 359 18.20 -9.53 19.81
N ALA A 360 18.29 -9.56 18.48
CA ALA A 360 18.72 -10.74 17.73
C ALA A 360 20.20 -11.08 17.96
N LYS A 361 21.06 -10.11 18.21
CA LYS A 361 22.48 -10.34 18.60
C LYS A 361 22.61 -11.05 19.94
N VAL A 362 21.70 -10.79 20.86
CA VAL A 362 21.71 -11.40 22.21
C VAL A 362 20.93 -12.71 22.25
N ASN A 363 19.85 -12.83 21.46
CA ASN A 363 18.99 -14.00 21.45
C ASN A 363 18.94 -14.65 20.05
N SER A 364 19.63 -15.79 19.91
CA SER A 364 19.72 -16.52 18.63
C SER A 364 18.41 -17.10 18.12
N LYS A 365 17.36 -17.16 18.94
CA LYS A 365 16.04 -17.64 18.55
C LYS A 365 15.20 -16.60 17.80
N ILE A 366 15.56 -15.32 17.88
CA ILE A 366 14.82 -14.24 17.22
C ILE A 366 15.05 -14.30 15.71
N VAL A 367 13.94 -14.23 14.97
CA VAL A 367 13.91 -14.13 13.50
C VAL A 367 12.94 -13.03 13.08
N GLY A 368 13.25 -12.38 11.96
CA GLY A 368 12.40 -11.35 11.34
C GLY A 368 11.60 -11.92 10.17
N VAL A 369 10.32 -11.58 10.05
CA VAL A 369 9.45 -11.95 8.92
C VAL A 369 8.73 -10.70 8.42
N THR A 370 8.71 -10.47 7.10
CA THR A 370 7.95 -9.36 6.51
C THR A 370 7.42 -9.73 5.12
N PRO A 371 6.20 -9.30 4.75
CA PRO A 371 5.67 -9.49 3.41
C PRO A 371 6.05 -8.32 2.49
N ALA A 372 7.15 -8.47 1.73
CA ALA A 372 7.64 -7.56 0.69
C ALA A 372 8.00 -6.13 1.15
N MET A 373 8.32 -5.95 2.44
CA MET A 373 8.57 -4.61 3.00
C MET A 373 9.87 -4.50 3.81
N PRO A 374 10.99 -5.16 3.41
CA PRO A 374 12.22 -5.16 4.23
C PRO A 374 12.79 -3.76 4.47
N THR A 375 12.84 -2.91 3.44
CA THR A 375 13.28 -1.51 3.58
C THR A 375 12.20 -0.63 4.19
N GLY A 376 10.94 -0.89 3.87
CA GLY A 376 9.79 -0.12 4.36
C GLY A 376 9.59 -0.21 5.88
N CYS A 377 9.94 -1.33 6.49
CA CYS A 377 9.90 -1.52 7.95
C CYS A 377 11.27 -1.52 8.62
N SER A 378 12.34 -1.17 7.89
CA SER A 378 13.74 -1.15 8.36
C SER A 378 14.28 -2.51 8.85
N MET A 379 13.67 -3.63 8.42
CA MET A 379 14.19 -4.98 8.69
C MET A 379 15.48 -5.28 7.93
N ASN A 380 15.77 -4.51 6.86
CA ASN A 380 17.04 -4.56 6.15
C ASN A 380 18.24 -4.33 7.08
N ILE A 381 18.09 -3.54 8.17
CA ILE A 381 19.13 -3.33 9.20
C ILE A 381 19.57 -4.68 9.81
N MET A 382 18.63 -5.56 10.13
CA MET A 382 18.95 -6.89 10.61
C MET A 382 19.40 -7.81 9.48
N ALA A 383 18.83 -7.71 8.29
CA ALA A 383 19.13 -8.56 7.16
C ALA A 383 20.57 -8.39 6.64
N GLU A 384 21.13 -7.19 6.75
CA GLU A 384 22.53 -6.90 6.39
C GLU A 384 23.54 -7.64 7.27
N GLU A 385 23.27 -7.79 8.58
CA GLU A 385 24.15 -8.48 9.52
C GLU A 385 23.79 -9.96 9.73
N LEU A 386 22.50 -10.29 9.70
CA LEU A 386 21.94 -11.61 9.99
C LEU A 386 21.01 -12.12 8.90
N PRO A 387 21.45 -12.23 7.63
CA PRO A 387 20.57 -12.52 6.48
C PRO A 387 19.79 -13.83 6.59
N ASN A 388 20.39 -14.85 7.21
CA ASN A 388 19.74 -16.17 7.39
C ASN A 388 18.62 -16.17 8.45
N ARG A 389 18.36 -15.04 9.09
CA ARG A 389 17.36 -14.88 10.14
C ARG A 389 16.29 -13.85 9.77
N CYS A 390 16.32 -13.37 8.54
CA CYS A 390 15.34 -12.44 7.98
C CYS A 390 14.66 -13.08 6.78
N PHE A 391 13.32 -13.10 6.78
CA PHE A 391 12.50 -13.73 5.76
C PHE A 391 11.56 -12.71 5.13
N ASP A 392 11.83 -12.36 3.87
CA ASP A 392 10.86 -11.70 3.01
C ASP A 392 10.05 -12.76 2.26
N VAL A 393 8.74 -12.81 2.51
CA VAL A 393 7.85 -13.82 1.95
C VAL A 393 7.07 -13.34 0.72
N GLY A 394 7.42 -12.18 0.17
CA GLY A 394 6.66 -11.52 -0.91
C GLY A 394 5.36 -10.88 -0.40
N ILE A 395 4.52 -10.39 -1.33
CA ILE A 395 3.23 -9.77 -0.95
C ILE A 395 2.23 -10.88 -0.56
N ALA A 396 2.38 -11.41 0.66
CA ALA A 396 1.64 -12.58 1.14
C ALA A 396 1.46 -12.53 2.67
N GLU A 397 0.62 -11.62 3.16
CA GLU A 397 0.45 -11.33 4.58
C GLU A 397 -0.08 -12.54 5.36
N GLY A 398 -1.08 -13.25 4.83
CA GLY A 398 -1.57 -14.48 5.44
C GLY A 398 -0.49 -15.55 5.59
N HIS A 399 0.35 -15.73 4.54
CA HIS A 399 1.50 -16.63 4.59
C HIS A 399 2.52 -16.18 5.63
N ALA A 400 2.83 -14.88 5.72
CA ALA A 400 3.76 -14.33 6.72
C ALA A 400 3.35 -14.72 8.15
N VAL A 401 2.07 -14.59 8.47
CA VAL A 401 1.52 -14.92 9.80
C VAL A 401 1.57 -16.42 10.05
N THR A 402 1.06 -17.26 9.13
CA THR A 402 1.08 -18.71 9.27
C THR A 402 2.51 -19.27 9.33
N PHE A 403 3.43 -18.75 8.49
CA PHE A 403 4.84 -19.11 8.49
C PHE A 403 5.50 -18.78 9.83
N SER A 404 5.20 -17.59 10.40
CA SER A 404 5.66 -17.20 11.74
C SER A 404 5.14 -18.17 12.80
N GLY A 405 3.89 -18.62 12.70
CA GLY A 405 3.35 -19.68 13.56
C GLY A 405 4.14 -20.98 13.48
N GLY A 406 4.51 -21.40 12.27
CA GLY A 406 5.37 -22.57 12.04
C GLY A 406 6.75 -22.43 12.68
N LEU A 407 7.39 -21.26 12.55
CA LEU A 407 8.68 -20.97 13.19
C LEU A 407 8.58 -21.00 14.72
N ALA A 408 7.52 -20.39 15.28
CA ALA A 408 7.27 -20.39 16.72
C ALA A 408 7.02 -21.80 17.26
N LYS A 409 6.33 -22.66 16.51
CA LYS A 409 6.09 -24.06 16.86
C LYS A 409 7.38 -24.87 17.02
N GLN A 410 8.45 -24.48 16.31
CA GLN A 410 9.78 -25.08 16.39
C GLN A 410 10.70 -24.36 17.38
N GLY A 411 10.18 -23.44 18.20
CA GLY A 411 10.89 -22.78 19.30
C GLY A 411 11.68 -21.54 18.92
N LEU A 412 11.46 -20.97 17.72
CA LEU A 412 11.95 -19.64 17.36
C LEU A 412 11.01 -18.56 17.89
N ILE A 413 11.48 -17.31 17.87
CA ILE A 413 10.72 -16.12 18.30
C ILE A 413 10.58 -15.21 17.08
N PRO A 414 9.52 -15.37 16.28
CA PRO A 414 9.32 -14.54 15.11
C PRO A 414 8.82 -13.14 15.47
N PHE A 415 9.49 -12.12 14.97
CA PHE A 415 9.02 -10.75 14.88
C PHE A 415 8.45 -10.55 13.47
N CYS A 416 7.13 -10.65 13.35
CA CYS A 416 6.40 -10.52 12.09
C CYS A 416 5.96 -9.08 11.91
N ASN A 417 6.62 -8.33 11.01
CA ASN A 417 6.31 -6.93 10.75
C ASN A 417 5.42 -6.79 9.53
N ILE A 418 4.21 -6.25 9.74
CA ILE A 418 3.21 -6.00 8.69
C ILE A 418 2.56 -4.64 8.95
N TYR A 419 2.30 -3.86 7.90
CA TYR A 419 1.56 -2.61 8.04
C TYR A 419 0.13 -2.88 8.51
N SER A 420 -0.38 -2.03 9.40
CA SER A 420 -1.69 -2.20 10.04
C SER A 420 -2.82 -2.43 9.02
N SER A 421 -2.89 -1.65 7.96
CA SER A 421 -3.91 -1.81 6.91
C SER A 421 -3.76 -3.11 6.11
N PHE A 422 -2.54 -3.65 5.96
CA PHE A 422 -2.27 -4.90 5.24
C PHE A 422 -2.49 -6.14 6.12
N LEU A 423 -2.29 -6.01 7.43
CA LEU A 423 -2.52 -7.09 8.40
C LEU A 423 -3.97 -7.59 8.40
N GLN A 424 -4.92 -6.76 7.95
CA GLN A 424 -6.34 -7.15 7.76
C GLN A 424 -6.50 -8.41 6.90
N ARG A 425 -5.59 -8.67 5.94
CA ARG A 425 -5.59 -9.87 5.10
C ARG A 425 -5.22 -11.15 5.84
N ALA A 426 -4.58 -11.03 6.98
CA ALA A 426 -4.14 -12.14 7.80
C ALA A 426 -5.00 -12.35 9.05
N TYR A 427 -6.20 -11.76 9.11
CA TYR A 427 -7.06 -11.80 10.28
C TYR A 427 -7.43 -13.24 10.69
N ASP A 428 -7.85 -14.06 9.73
CA ASP A 428 -8.11 -15.49 9.96
C ASP A 428 -6.85 -16.23 10.45
N ASN A 429 -5.69 -15.97 9.82
CA ASN A 429 -4.44 -16.61 10.19
C ASN A 429 -3.99 -16.24 11.62
N ILE A 430 -4.26 -15.01 12.07
CA ILE A 430 -4.00 -14.62 13.47
C ILE A 430 -4.88 -15.44 14.42
N ILE A 431 -6.15 -15.61 14.11
CA ILE A 431 -7.10 -16.36 14.95
C ILE A 431 -6.76 -17.84 14.94
N HIS A 432 -6.79 -18.45 13.76
CA HIS A 432 -6.72 -19.90 13.59
C HIS A 432 -5.29 -20.43 13.80
N ASP A 433 -4.29 -19.81 13.14
CA ASP A 433 -2.95 -20.37 13.10
C ASP A 433 -2.08 -19.96 14.30
N LEU A 434 -2.40 -18.83 14.96
CA LEU A 434 -1.62 -18.33 16.10
C LEU A 434 -2.40 -18.39 17.42
N ALA A 435 -3.54 -17.70 17.53
CA ALA A 435 -4.19 -17.43 18.80
C ALA A 435 -4.86 -18.68 19.41
N ILE A 436 -5.54 -19.50 18.61
CA ILE A 436 -6.12 -20.80 19.05
C ILE A 436 -5.03 -21.72 19.61
N GLN A 437 -3.85 -21.73 19.00
CA GLN A 437 -2.71 -22.54 19.43
C GLN A 437 -1.85 -21.88 20.50
N ASN A 438 -2.16 -20.63 20.86
CA ASN A 438 -1.40 -19.82 21.82
C ASN A 438 0.10 -19.73 21.48
N LEU A 439 0.44 -19.52 20.20
CA LEU A 439 1.82 -19.50 19.72
C LEU A 439 2.50 -18.15 20.02
N PRO A 440 3.76 -18.14 20.47
CA PRO A 440 4.50 -16.92 20.82
C PRO A 440 5.04 -16.23 19.56
N VAL A 441 4.20 -15.46 18.91
CA VAL A 441 4.56 -14.63 17.75
C VAL A 441 4.43 -13.16 18.12
N VAL A 442 5.46 -12.35 17.85
CA VAL A 442 5.43 -10.92 18.03
C VAL A 442 4.96 -10.27 16.73
N LEU A 443 3.72 -9.77 16.71
CA LEU A 443 3.17 -9.00 15.60
C LEU A 443 3.58 -7.54 15.74
N CYS A 444 4.51 -7.08 14.90
CA CYS A 444 4.92 -5.67 14.85
C CYS A 444 4.06 -4.95 13.81
N ILE A 445 3.04 -4.23 14.30
CA ILE A 445 2.02 -3.58 13.48
C ILE A 445 2.47 -2.16 13.18
N ASP A 446 3.16 -2.02 12.06
CA ASP A 446 3.70 -0.75 11.60
C ASP A 446 2.61 0.07 10.89
N ARG A 447 2.75 1.40 10.82
CA ARG A 447 1.77 2.32 10.21
C ARG A 447 0.38 2.24 10.85
N ALA A 448 0.30 2.03 12.17
CA ALA A 448 -0.95 2.15 12.90
C ALA A 448 -1.46 3.59 12.89
N GLY A 449 -2.79 3.77 12.90
CA GLY A 449 -3.42 5.09 12.89
C GLY A 449 -3.42 5.79 11.54
N ILE A 450 -3.42 7.11 11.56
CA ILE A 450 -3.41 7.97 10.36
C ILE A 450 -2.02 7.99 9.73
N VAL A 451 -1.91 7.55 8.47
CA VAL A 451 -0.63 7.51 7.74
C VAL A 451 -0.44 8.63 6.72
N GLY A 452 -1.50 9.33 6.34
CA GLY A 452 -1.42 10.56 5.55
C GLY A 452 -1.76 10.39 4.07
N SER A 453 -0.80 10.68 3.19
CA SER A 453 -1.01 10.92 1.75
C SER A 453 -1.57 9.73 0.94
N ASP A 454 -1.52 8.51 1.44
CA ASP A 454 -2.07 7.32 0.79
C ASP A 454 -3.57 7.08 1.10
N GLY A 455 -4.11 7.85 2.06
CA GLY A 455 -5.53 7.93 2.35
C GLY A 455 -6.16 6.67 2.94
N ALA A 456 -7.46 6.54 2.74
CA ALA A 456 -8.32 5.54 3.36
C ALA A 456 -7.86 4.08 3.19
N THR A 457 -7.18 3.77 2.09
CA THR A 457 -6.68 2.41 1.82
C THR A 457 -5.46 2.03 2.66
N HIS A 458 -4.79 3.02 3.27
CA HIS A 458 -3.53 2.80 4.00
C HIS A 458 -3.60 3.20 5.48
N HIS A 459 -4.64 3.92 5.94
CA HIS A 459 -4.78 4.23 7.36
C HIS A 459 -4.95 2.96 8.20
N GLY A 460 -4.15 2.82 9.24
CA GLY A 460 -4.18 1.71 10.19
C GLY A 460 -5.23 1.92 11.27
N ALA A 461 -6.49 2.12 10.89
CA ALA A 461 -7.55 2.54 11.80
C ALA A 461 -8.19 1.39 12.60
N PHE A 462 -8.13 0.15 12.11
CA PHE A 462 -9.01 -0.92 12.57
C PHE A 462 -8.31 -2.00 13.39
N ASP A 463 -6.99 -1.98 13.51
CA ASP A 463 -6.18 -3.02 14.15
C ASP A 463 -6.59 -3.28 15.61
N ILE A 464 -6.80 -2.23 16.42
CA ILE A 464 -7.27 -2.38 17.79
C ILE A 464 -8.63 -3.10 17.82
N ALA A 465 -9.58 -2.62 17.01
CA ALA A 465 -10.95 -3.10 17.04
C ALA A 465 -11.05 -4.59 16.69
N TYR A 466 -10.38 -5.05 15.63
CA TYR A 466 -10.48 -6.46 15.22
C TYR A 466 -9.57 -7.39 16.02
N LEU A 467 -8.46 -6.91 16.61
CA LEU A 467 -7.58 -7.75 17.41
C LEU A 467 -8.09 -7.95 18.84
N ARG A 468 -8.73 -6.94 19.44
CA ARG A 468 -9.10 -7.01 20.87
C ARG A 468 -10.16 -8.08 21.20
N CYS A 469 -10.97 -8.51 20.23
CA CYS A 469 -11.95 -9.58 20.45
C CYS A 469 -11.33 -10.99 20.43
N ILE A 470 -10.08 -11.15 19.93
CA ILE A 470 -9.43 -12.46 19.78
C ILE A 470 -8.84 -12.88 21.15
N PRO A 471 -9.20 -14.08 21.70
CA PRO A 471 -8.54 -14.61 22.89
C PRO A 471 -7.03 -14.82 22.68
N ASN A 472 -6.24 -14.85 23.76
CA ASN A 472 -4.80 -15.12 23.75
C ASN A 472 -3.96 -14.12 22.92
N VAL A 473 -4.47 -12.91 22.69
CA VAL A 473 -3.74 -11.82 22.01
C VAL A 473 -3.49 -10.69 23.03
N ILE A 474 -2.23 -10.33 23.21
CA ILE A 474 -1.82 -9.14 23.95
C ILE A 474 -1.72 -7.99 22.95
N ILE A 475 -2.23 -6.80 23.30
CA ILE A 475 -2.20 -5.63 22.41
C ILE A 475 -1.63 -4.44 23.19
N ALA A 476 -0.50 -3.93 22.71
CA ALA A 476 0.21 -2.80 23.28
C ALA A 476 0.48 -1.71 22.24
N SER A 477 0.53 -0.46 22.70
CA SER A 477 0.92 0.70 21.92
C SER A 477 1.93 1.53 22.69
N PRO A 478 3.17 1.68 22.23
CA PRO A 478 4.20 2.43 22.96
C PRO A 478 3.89 3.91 22.96
N TYR A 479 4.17 4.59 24.07
CA TYR A 479 4.05 6.05 24.18
C TYR A 479 5.10 6.78 23.34
N ASN A 480 6.31 6.24 23.29
CA ASN A 480 7.47 6.75 22.56
C ASN A 480 8.43 5.63 22.13
N GLU A 481 9.58 6.01 21.58
CA GLU A 481 10.60 5.12 21.04
C GLU A 481 11.23 4.21 22.08
N SER A 482 11.57 4.74 23.26
CA SER A 482 12.13 3.93 24.37
C SER A 482 11.12 2.89 24.84
N GLU A 483 9.84 3.22 24.83
CA GLU A 483 8.79 2.27 25.21
C GLU A 483 8.55 1.22 24.13
N LEU A 484 8.71 1.55 22.83
CA LEU A 484 8.71 0.55 21.74
C LEU A 484 9.81 -0.49 21.99
N ARG A 485 11.03 -0.05 22.33
CA ARG A 485 12.15 -0.94 22.68
C ARG A 485 11.80 -1.86 23.85
N ASN A 486 11.24 -1.29 24.92
CA ASN A 486 10.85 -2.03 26.12
C ASN A 486 9.74 -3.06 25.82
N LEU A 487 8.75 -2.73 24.99
CA LEU A 487 7.71 -3.67 24.55
C LEU A 487 8.29 -4.81 23.70
N MET A 488 9.20 -4.51 22.77
CA MET A 488 9.89 -5.53 21.97
C MET A 488 10.74 -6.45 22.85
N PHE A 489 11.47 -5.88 23.82
CA PHE A 489 12.23 -6.65 24.79
C PHE A 489 11.32 -7.56 25.63
N THR A 490 10.19 -7.02 26.13
CA THR A 490 9.21 -7.75 26.95
C THR A 490 8.57 -8.89 26.17
N ALA A 491 8.23 -8.66 24.91
CA ALA A 491 7.53 -9.64 24.06
C ALA A 491 8.33 -10.92 23.83
N GLN A 492 9.67 -10.83 23.78
CA GLN A 492 10.54 -12.00 23.58
C GLN A 492 10.78 -12.84 24.87
N LEU A 493 10.58 -12.25 26.04
CA LEU A 493 10.93 -12.91 27.32
C LEU A 493 9.95 -14.00 27.75
N LYS A 494 8.71 -13.92 27.31
CA LYS A 494 7.60 -14.75 27.80
C LYS A 494 6.87 -15.44 26.66
N ASN A 495 6.50 -16.69 26.92
CA ASN A 495 5.66 -17.49 26.02
C ASN A 495 4.18 -17.17 26.30
N ASN A 496 3.74 -15.97 25.96
CA ASN A 496 2.43 -15.42 26.30
C ASN A 496 1.41 -15.45 25.14
N GLY A 497 1.64 -16.28 24.13
CA GLY A 497 0.82 -16.27 22.93
C GLY A 497 1.19 -15.11 21.99
N VAL A 498 0.20 -14.60 21.25
CA VAL A 498 0.41 -13.53 20.29
C VAL A 498 0.60 -12.20 21.01
N PHE A 499 1.72 -11.52 20.75
CA PHE A 499 2.02 -10.19 21.28
C PHE A 499 2.02 -9.14 20.17
N ALA A 500 0.95 -8.34 20.06
CA ALA A 500 0.80 -7.30 19.06
C ALA A 500 1.30 -5.95 19.59
N ILE A 501 2.29 -5.36 18.94
CA ILE A 501 2.86 -4.05 19.23
C ILE A 501 2.54 -3.13 18.06
N ARG A 502 1.67 -2.14 18.26
CA ARG A 502 1.26 -1.20 17.21
C ARG A 502 1.95 0.15 17.36
N TYR A 503 2.52 0.68 16.29
CA TYR A 503 3.20 1.98 16.29
C TYR A 503 2.98 2.74 14.96
N PRO A 504 3.04 4.10 15.00
CA PRO A 504 2.67 4.92 13.84
C PRO A 504 3.78 5.02 12.79
N ARG A 505 3.40 5.56 11.64
CA ARG A 505 4.34 6.05 10.63
C ARG A 505 4.93 7.40 11.05
N GLY A 506 6.21 7.61 10.81
CA GLY A 506 6.85 8.93 10.86
C GLY A 506 7.80 9.12 12.02
N VAL A 507 8.19 10.38 12.21
CA VAL A 507 9.14 10.81 13.23
C VAL A 507 8.51 10.63 14.61
N GLY A 508 9.29 10.15 15.56
CA GLY A 508 8.88 9.97 16.95
C GLY A 508 8.94 11.25 17.78
N TYR A 509 9.09 11.07 19.07
CA TYR A 509 9.01 12.15 20.07
C TYR A 509 10.27 12.31 20.90
N GLN A 510 11.16 11.32 20.92
CA GLN A 510 12.32 11.24 21.78
C GLN A 510 13.60 10.99 20.96
N TYR A 511 14.56 11.90 21.00
CA TYR A 511 15.83 11.71 20.30
C TYR A 511 16.81 10.80 21.09
N ASP A 512 16.77 10.85 22.44
CA ASP A 512 17.57 9.98 23.34
C ASP A 512 16.80 8.69 23.66
N TRP A 513 16.58 7.86 22.65
CA TRP A 513 15.74 6.66 22.72
C TRP A 513 16.53 5.36 23.01
N GLN A 514 17.85 5.35 22.79
CA GLN A 514 18.72 4.17 22.93
C GLN A 514 19.14 3.89 24.37
N GLN A 515 18.21 4.00 25.28
CA GLN A 515 18.43 3.65 26.69
C GLN A 515 18.38 2.12 26.89
N ALA A 516 18.92 1.64 28.03
CA ALA A 516 18.83 0.23 28.40
C ALA A 516 17.38 -0.25 28.42
N MET A 517 17.12 -1.38 27.78
CA MET A 517 15.77 -1.96 27.74
C MET A 517 15.39 -2.56 29.09
N SER A 518 14.12 -2.42 29.45
CA SER A 518 13.56 -2.98 30.68
C SER A 518 12.26 -3.74 30.38
N GLU A 519 12.01 -4.79 31.17
CA GLU A 519 10.76 -5.54 31.09
C GLU A 519 9.60 -4.67 31.61
N LEU A 520 8.51 -4.60 30.84
CA LEU A 520 7.26 -3.98 31.22
C LEU A 520 6.29 -5.02 31.79
N THR A 521 5.63 -4.70 32.89
CA THR A 521 4.55 -5.56 33.39
C THR A 521 3.35 -5.46 32.44
N ILE A 522 2.99 -6.59 31.85
CA ILE A 522 1.88 -6.69 30.88
C ILE A 522 0.57 -6.29 31.55
N GLY A 523 -0.21 -5.43 30.87
CA GLY A 523 -1.51 -4.96 31.35
C GLY A 523 -1.41 -3.89 32.44
N THR A 524 -0.31 -3.13 32.48
CA THR A 524 -0.17 -2.00 33.44
C THR A 524 -0.04 -0.67 32.70
N GLY A 525 -0.89 0.28 33.12
CA GLY A 525 -0.77 1.68 32.76
C GLY A 525 0.07 2.49 33.76
N ARG A 526 0.14 3.80 33.57
CA ARG A 526 0.82 4.74 34.46
C ARG A 526 0.15 6.10 34.49
N CYS A 527 0.26 6.81 35.62
CA CYS A 527 -0.09 8.22 35.71
C CYS A 527 1.07 9.07 35.18
N LEU A 528 0.79 9.95 34.22
CA LEU A 528 1.74 10.93 33.67
C LEU A 528 1.57 12.31 34.31
N LYS A 529 0.34 12.68 34.67
CA LYS A 529 -0.01 13.94 35.31
C LYS A 529 -1.17 13.72 36.29
N GLU A 530 -1.03 14.20 37.50
CA GLU A 530 -2.13 14.21 38.48
C GLU A 530 -3.12 15.34 38.19
N GLY A 531 -4.36 15.17 38.67
CA GLY A 531 -5.45 16.14 38.58
C GLY A 531 -6.68 15.64 39.34
N GLU A 532 -7.68 16.50 39.54
CA GLU A 532 -8.84 16.18 40.39
C GLU A 532 -10.19 16.19 39.66
N LYS A 533 -10.31 16.92 38.51
CA LYS A 533 -11.63 17.19 37.92
C LYS A 533 -12.01 16.22 36.79
N LEU A 534 -11.01 15.78 36.01
CA LEU A 534 -11.19 14.99 34.78
C LEU A 534 -9.98 14.08 34.61
N ALA A 535 -10.21 12.84 34.18
CA ALA A 535 -9.14 11.93 33.74
C ALA A 535 -9.11 11.79 32.21
N VAL A 536 -7.94 11.98 31.61
CA VAL A 536 -7.67 11.66 30.19
C VAL A 536 -6.84 10.38 30.13
N LEU A 537 -7.38 9.36 29.46
CA LEU A 537 -6.74 8.07 29.27
C LEU A 537 -6.27 7.98 27.81
N SER A 538 -4.98 8.03 27.57
CA SER A 538 -4.41 7.93 26.22
C SER A 538 -3.84 6.54 25.96
N LEU A 539 -3.82 6.16 24.68
CA LEU A 539 -3.22 4.92 24.20
C LEU A 539 -2.15 5.21 23.15
N GLY A 540 -0.91 4.95 23.50
CA GLY A 540 0.22 5.08 22.59
C GLY A 540 0.63 6.52 22.27
N PRO A 541 1.25 6.78 21.10
CA PRO A 541 1.93 8.05 20.80
C PRO A 541 1.04 9.28 20.78
N ILE A 542 -0.27 9.14 20.56
CA ILE A 542 -1.25 10.25 20.66
C ILE A 542 -1.24 10.88 22.06
N GLY A 543 -0.78 10.15 23.09
CA GLY A 543 -0.60 10.67 24.45
C GLY A 543 0.36 11.85 24.52
N ASN A 544 1.35 11.98 23.62
CA ASN A 544 2.22 13.15 23.55
C ASN A 544 1.45 14.41 23.11
N THR A 545 0.45 14.27 22.23
CA THR A 545 -0.45 15.37 21.85
C THR A 545 -1.34 15.78 23.02
N VAL A 546 -1.78 14.81 23.84
CA VAL A 546 -2.51 15.08 25.09
C VAL A 546 -1.62 15.85 26.08
N GLU A 547 -0.38 15.41 26.28
CA GLU A 547 0.57 16.08 27.15
C GLU A 547 0.76 17.55 26.76
N GLU A 548 0.95 17.83 25.48
CA GLU A 548 1.04 19.18 24.95
C GLU A 548 -0.24 19.99 25.18
N ALA A 549 -1.39 19.37 24.98
CA ALA A 549 -2.69 20.02 25.27
C ALA A 549 -2.86 20.38 26.75
N LEU A 550 -2.33 19.56 27.65
CA LEU A 550 -2.47 19.74 29.11
C LEU A 550 -1.43 20.67 29.74
N LYS A 551 -0.45 21.18 28.99
CA LYS A 551 0.54 22.16 29.54
C LYS A 551 -0.10 23.44 30.08
N THR A 552 -1.27 23.81 29.58
CA THR A 552 -2.00 25.03 29.95
C THR A 552 -3.33 24.76 30.61
N ILE A 553 -3.58 23.53 31.05
CA ILE A 553 -4.82 23.13 31.70
C ILE A 553 -4.47 22.48 33.04
N ASP A 554 -4.97 23.07 34.11
CA ASP A 554 -4.79 22.54 35.48
C ASP A 554 -5.92 21.57 35.85
N ASP A 555 -5.70 20.78 36.90
CA ASP A 555 -6.68 19.85 37.49
C ASP A 555 -7.20 18.74 36.55
N VAL A 556 -6.51 18.47 35.48
CA VAL A 556 -6.80 17.34 34.55
C VAL A 556 -5.70 16.31 34.66
N ALA A 557 -6.05 15.10 35.05
CA ALA A 557 -5.12 13.98 35.11
C ALA A 557 -4.89 13.37 33.73
N HIS A 558 -3.68 12.83 33.51
CA HIS A 558 -3.32 12.11 32.29
C HIS A 558 -2.74 10.74 32.64
N TYR A 559 -3.32 9.71 32.03
CA TYR A 559 -2.89 8.33 32.20
C TYR A 559 -2.51 7.74 30.83
N ASP A 560 -1.32 7.15 30.74
CA ASP A 560 -0.91 6.33 29.59
C ASP A 560 -1.28 4.87 29.89
N MET A 561 -2.22 4.32 29.11
CA MET A 561 -2.77 2.99 29.35
C MET A 561 -1.91 1.88 28.75
N ARG A 562 -1.00 2.16 27.85
CA ARG A 562 -0.04 1.23 27.21
C ARG A 562 -0.67 0.00 26.54
N PHE A 563 -1.58 -0.68 27.22
CA PHE A 563 -2.21 -1.92 26.79
C PHE A 563 -3.72 -1.75 26.57
N VAL A 564 -4.19 -2.21 25.44
CA VAL A 564 -5.63 -2.39 25.19
C VAL A 564 -6.08 -3.74 25.76
N LYS A 565 -5.18 -4.73 25.69
CA LYS A 565 -5.46 -6.09 26.16
C LYS A 565 -4.16 -6.75 26.66
N PRO A 566 -4.16 -7.20 27.95
CA PRO A 566 -5.22 -6.92 28.92
C PRO A 566 -5.24 -5.46 29.35
N LEU A 567 -6.43 -4.92 29.69
CA LEU A 567 -6.57 -3.63 30.33
C LEU A 567 -6.02 -3.65 31.76
N ASP A 568 -5.47 -2.53 32.22
CA ASP A 568 -5.16 -2.33 33.67
C ASP A 568 -6.45 -2.11 34.47
N LYS A 569 -7.09 -3.22 34.84
CA LYS A 569 -8.34 -3.20 35.62
C LYS A 569 -8.18 -2.54 36.98
N LYS A 570 -6.98 -2.65 37.60
CA LYS A 570 -6.72 -2.02 38.93
C LYS A 570 -6.64 -0.50 38.79
N LEU A 571 -5.90 -0.02 37.79
CA LEU A 571 -5.81 1.42 37.53
C LEU A 571 -7.18 2.00 37.11
N LEU A 572 -7.92 1.30 36.26
CA LEU A 572 -9.28 1.73 35.86
C LEU A 572 -10.26 1.77 37.05
N ASP A 573 -10.17 0.84 38.01
CA ASP A 573 -10.96 0.85 39.22
C ASP A 573 -10.66 2.10 40.09
N VAL A 574 -9.38 2.45 40.23
CA VAL A 574 -8.95 3.68 40.95
C VAL A 574 -9.47 4.91 40.21
N ILE A 575 -9.31 4.99 38.91
CA ILE A 575 -9.78 6.11 38.09
C ILE A 575 -11.31 6.23 38.17
N ALA A 576 -12.03 5.12 38.03
CA ALA A 576 -13.49 5.11 38.10
C ALA A 576 -14.03 5.57 39.48
N LYS A 577 -13.33 5.29 40.57
CA LYS A 577 -13.70 5.77 41.91
C LYS A 577 -13.40 7.25 42.10
N LYS A 578 -12.30 7.75 41.52
CA LYS A 578 -11.84 9.13 41.71
C LYS A 578 -12.59 10.12 40.82
N TYR A 579 -12.81 9.78 39.54
CA TYR A 579 -13.32 10.71 38.53
C TYR A 579 -14.74 10.37 38.10
N THR A 580 -15.58 11.40 37.94
CA THR A 580 -16.93 11.29 37.37
C THR A 580 -16.91 11.48 35.85
N LYS A 581 -15.90 12.19 35.31
CA LYS A 581 -15.71 12.50 33.89
C LYS A 581 -14.40 11.93 33.39
N ILE A 582 -14.44 11.23 32.27
CA ILE A 582 -13.30 10.54 31.67
C ILE A 582 -13.27 10.81 30.17
N ILE A 583 -12.10 11.06 29.62
CA ILE A 583 -11.87 11.09 28.17
C ILE A 583 -10.94 9.94 27.82
N THR A 584 -11.28 9.12 26.81
CA THR A 584 -10.36 8.16 26.21
C THR A 584 -9.87 8.69 24.86
N ILE A 585 -8.58 8.54 24.57
CA ILE A 585 -7.99 9.01 23.30
C ILE A 585 -7.14 7.90 22.69
N GLU A 586 -7.43 7.58 21.43
CA GLU A 586 -6.72 6.56 20.64
C GLU A 586 -6.53 7.02 19.20
N ASP A 587 -5.44 6.58 18.56
CA ASP A 587 -5.26 6.68 17.12
C ASP A 587 -5.74 5.38 16.46
N GLY A 588 -7.03 5.13 16.58
CA GLY A 588 -7.76 3.97 16.10
C GLY A 588 -9.23 4.31 15.95
N ALA A 589 -10.02 3.41 15.35
CA ALA A 589 -11.45 3.60 15.21
C ALA A 589 -12.14 3.65 16.59
N ILE A 590 -12.98 4.66 16.82
CA ILE A 590 -13.75 4.80 18.08
C ILE A 590 -14.62 3.55 18.29
N LYS A 591 -15.21 3.02 17.22
CA LYS A 591 -16.08 1.84 17.28
C LYS A 591 -15.25 0.57 17.49
N GLY A 592 -15.44 -0.08 18.63
CA GLY A 592 -14.72 -1.31 18.98
C GLY A 592 -13.28 -1.11 19.43
N GLY A 593 -12.77 0.13 19.50
CA GLY A 593 -11.40 0.47 19.90
C GLY A 593 -11.15 0.46 21.40
N PHE A 594 -10.12 1.20 21.83
CA PHE A 594 -9.71 1.32 23.23
C PHE A 594 -10.80 1.99 24.08
N GLY A 595 -11.42 3.08 23.59
CA GLY A 595 -12.53 3.72 24.29
C GLY A 595 -13.69 2.76 24.54
N SER A 596 -14.02 1.90 23.57
CA SER A 596 -15.03 0.85 23.76
C SER A 596 -14.64 -0.16 24.84
N ALA A 597 -13.36 -0.54 24.94
CA ALA A 597 -12.90 -1.43 25.99
C ALA A 597 -13.04 -0.83 27.41
N VAL A 598 -12.78 0.48 27.54
CA VAL A 598 -13.00 1.21 28.78
C VAL A 598 -14.48 1.27 29.14
N LEU A 599 -15.36 1.56 28.18
CA LEU A 599 -16.82 1.56 28.37
C LEU A 599 -17.35 0.19 28.82
N GLU A 600 -16.88 -0.90 28.22
CA GLU A 600 -17.21 -2.27 28.61
C GLU A 600 -16.78 -2.54 30.05
N PHE A 601 -15.55 -2.17 30.45
CA PHE A 601 -15.07 -2.31 31.80
C PHE A 601 -15.96 -1.56 32.81
N MET A 602 -16.33 -0.30 32.50
CA MET A 602 -17.20 0.49 33.36
C MET A 602 -18.58 -0.13 33.56
N ALA A 603 -19.16 -0.66 32.48
CA ALA A 603 -20.45 -1.34 32.51
C ALA A 603 -20.38 -2.66 33.32
N GLU A 604 -19.36 -3.49 33.07
CA GLU A 604 -19.14 -4.75 33.82
C GLU A 604 -19.01 -4.55 35.33
N HIS A 605 -18.44 -3.41 35.76
CA HIS A 605 -18.20 -3.08 37.18
C HIS A 605 -19.23 -2.11 37.78
N ASN A 606 -20.32 -1.81 37.04
CA ASN A 606 -21.41 -0.92 37.45
C ASN A 606 -20.95 0.52 37.76
N TYR A 607 -19.93 1.02 37.10
CA TYR A 607 -19.50 2.41 37.21
C TYR A 607 -20.29 3.31 36.24
N CYS A 608 -21.19 4.14 36.78
CA CYS A 608 -21.89 5.19 36.00
C CYS A 608 -20.99 6.43 35.90
N ARG A 609 -20.24 6.55 34.80
CA ARG A 609 -19.32 7.66 34.54
C ARG A 609 -19.65 8.32 33.20
N GLU A 610 -19.42 9.63 33.11
CA GLU A 610 -19.50 10.35 31.83
C GLU A 610 -18.20 10.10 31.08
N ILE A 611 -18.29 9.38 29.96
CA ILE A 611 -17.11 8.99 29.15
C ILE A 611 -17.23 9.53 27.74
N CYS A 612 -16.24 10.34 27.33
CA CYS A 612 -16.10 10.83 25.97
C CYS A 612 -14.97 10.07 25.27
N CYS A 613 -15.28 9.37 24.19
CA CYS A 613 -14.27 8.63 23.40
C CYS A 613 -13.84 9.48 22.21
N LEU A 614 -12.53 9.77 22.11
CA LEU A 614 -11.88 10.42 20.98
C LEU A 614 -11.04 9.40 20.21
N GLY A 615 -11.14 9.43 18.88
CA GLY A 615 -10.46 8.54 17.96
C GLY A 615 -10.91 8.80 16.53
N ILE A 616 -10.56 7.91 15.62
CA ILE A 616 -10.99 7.99 14.22
C ILE A 616 -12.52 7.75 14.16
N PRO A 617 -13.30 8.71 13.63
CA PRO A 617 -14.75 8.60 13.57
C PRO A 617 -15.22 7.50 12.60
N ASP A 618 -16.50 7.12 12.68
CA ASP A 618 -17.14 6.10 11.86
C ASP A 618 -17.36 6.58 10.41
N ARG A 619 -16.25 6.89 9.74
CA ARG A 619 -16.14 7.21 8.31
C ARG A 619 -14.71 6.97 7.84
N PHE A 620 -14.54 6.71 6.54
CA PHE A 620 -13.20 6.68 5.95
C PHE A 620 -12.61 8.08 5.90
N ILE A 621 -11.33 8.18 6.30
CA ILE A 621 -10.55 9.42 6.23
C ILE A 621 -9.78 9.41 4.91
N GLU A 622 -9.87 10.50 4.16
CA GLU A 622 -9.20 10.63 2.88
C GLU A 622 -7.70 10.95 3.03
N GLN A 623 -7.03 11.29 1.94
CA GLN A 623 -5.62 11.63 1.93
C GLN A 623 -5.35 13.06 2.41
N GLY A 624 -4.17 13.26 2.98
CA GLY A 624 -3.68 14.56 3.44
C GLY A 624 -2.37 14.41 4.21
N SER A 625 -1.82 15.47 4.75
CA SER A 625 -0.77 15.35 5.77
C SER A 625 -1.39 14.84 7.09
N PRO A 626 -0.66 14.07 7.90
CA PRO A 626 -1.17 13.65 9.21
C PRO A 626 -1.70 14.81 10.05
N HIS A 627 -1.02 15.96 10.04
CA HIS A 627 -1.45 17.15 10.77
C HIS A 627 -2.84 17.65 10.31
N GLU A 628 -3.07 17.79 9.00
CA GLU A 628 -4.38 18.20 8.46
C GLU A 628 -5.48 17.22 8.84
N LEU A 629 -5.18 15.91 8.77
CA LEU A 629 -6.15 14.86 9.06
C LEU A 629 -6.47 14.76 10.56
N TYR A 630 -5.47 14.89 11.45
CA TYR A 630 -5.72 14.95 12.89
C TYR A 630 -6.52 16.19 13.28
N THR A 631 -6.26 17.35 12.63
CA THR A 631 -7.06 18.57 12.84
C THR A 631 -8.51 18.36 12.37
N GLU A 632 -8.73 17.72 11.22
CA GLU A 632 -10.06 17.43 10.69
C GLU A 632 -10.91 16.58 11.64
N ILE A 633 -10.28 15.61 12.33
CA ILE A 633 -10.99 14.71 13.25
C ILE A 633 -10.92 15.15 14.73
N GLY A 634 -10.30 16.30 15.00
CA GLY A 634 -10.22 16.87 16.35
C GLY A 634 -9.27 16.15 17.32
N LEU A 635 -8.26 15.45 16.77
CA LEU A 635 -7.21 14.76 17.54
C LEU A 635 -5.90 15.55 17.61
N ASP A 636 -5.89 16.79 17.15
CA ASP A 636 -4.78 17.72 17.34
C ASP A 636 -4.86 18.40 18.72
N VAL A 637 -3.83 19.15 19.08
CA VAL A 637 -3.74 19.86 20.37
C VAL A 637 -4.96 20.76 20.62
N VAL A 638 -5.44 21.45 19.57
CA VAL A 638 -6.57 22.39 19.67
C VAL A 638 -7.88 21.64 19.88
N GLY A 639 -8.12 20.59 19.11
CA GLY A 639 -9.33 19.76 19.20
C GLY A 639 -9.46 19.09 20.56
N ILE A 640 -8.34 18.54 21.10
CA ILE A 640 -8.28 17.94 22.43
C ILE A 640 -8.57 18.99 23.50
N LYS A 641 -7.94 20.18 23.44
CA LYS A 641 -8.22 21.30 24.39
C LYS A 641 -9.68 21.71 24.38
N ASN A 642 -10.27 21.85 23.20
CA ASN A 642 -11.68 22.22 23.04
C ASN A 642 -12.62 21.18 23.68
N THR A 643 -12.32 19.89 23.49
CA THR A 643 -13.11 18.80 24.06
C THR A 643 -12.99 18.80 25.60
N ILE A 644 -11.79 18.94 26.14
CA ILE A 644 -11.56 19.06 27.59
C ILE A 644 -12.34 20.24 28.17
N ALA A 645 -12.22 21.42 27.55
CA ALA A 645 -12.91 22.63 28.01
C ALA A 645 -14.44 22.49 27.97
N LYS A 646 -14.99 21.81 26.95
CA LYS A 646 -16.43 21.50 26.82
C LYS A 646 -16.90 20.61 27.98
N ILE A 647 -16.16 19.54 28.29
CA ILE A 647 -16.53 18.57 29.33
C ILE A 647 -16.39 19.18 30.73
N LEU A 648 -15.38 20.04 30.95
CA LEU A 648 -15.21 20.72 32.26
C LEU A 648 -16.31 21.75 32.51
N LYS A 649 -16.94 22.33 31.49
CA LYS A 649 -18.04 23.30 31.59
C LYS A 649 -19.41 22.66 31.77
N ALA A 650 -19.60 21.46 31.20
CA ALA A 650 -20.82 20.67 31.35
C ALA A 650 -20.94 20.07 32.75
#